data_a93106b6b8b0d6c8f7b5a952533b3c40
#
_entry.id   a93106b6b8b0d6c8f7b5a952533b3c40
#
_cell.length_a   1.000
_cell.length_b   1.000
_cell.length_c   1.000
_cell.angle_alpha   90.00
_cell.angle_beta   90.00
_cell.angle_gamma   90.00
#
_symmetry.space_group_name_H-M   'P 1'
#
loop_
_entity.id
_entity.type
_entity.pdbx_description
1 polymer ?
#
loop_
_entity_poly.entity_id
_entity_poly.type
_entity_poly.pdbx_seq_one_letter_code
_entity_poly.pdbx_strand_id
1 'polypeptide(L)'
;MKKSTVESRKSSLAVVCIALGAILAILAGWYFYARHSGRGVIRNVVLISIDTCRADHLSCYGFKRPTTPNIDAVAQGGILFKHALSPVPLTTPAHSSMLTGTYPPTHGVRLNNGERLADSNVTLAEILQDAGYQTAAFVGAFPLDFQFGLSQGFDAYDCKFTRKIEKSSSVAERTAEEVTHPVLTWLEKHAAKPFFLFLHYYDPHAPYKPPPSYAAAFSGDLYAGEIAYVDNCIGQVVDRLRTLGLDENTLLIITADHGEGLGEHGEKTHAFYIYQSTQRVPLIIRVPGGSRGRQVEENVSLVDIMPTVLDLLGLESPADVQGVSMRSCLNDGPLPTRNFPLYCESLEAATFGCSPLQGLIAGPWKYIRTPRPEIYNLIKDPGELINLIERESKKAYRLRGRLEQMLREMEAAAPHRGRSRVDAETLKKLASLGYVGGGATPEAAAFNPLLEDPKEFLVTYERLQKANSLFLSNRSENAKQELLAIVGSYPRLVTAHALLAQIAVRERRLDEAAVRCAAIVSILAESKNPTKSLLPDAKELATGTLDTRDLSTAHCNLAVILHEMGKNGEAIEHFNEALRIRPGYADARYNLATALLQTGKLPEAVAQYEEALRLQPSLAKTTPIQSALTEARAANEAIVRYEQELQVKPDDLGAHNNLGNVLRQFGRAAEAIGHYEQALRINPDNADVHYNIAAALAQTGKLTEAIGHYTDAIRFSPDFLPALNNLAWIRATHADPKLRNGAEAVGHAKHACELTDRKNFGYLDTLAAAYAEDQRFPEAVATAEEAVALAKSGKQQAPADEIGTRLILYRAGQPYRDSPPVAGGR
;
A
#
# COMPACT_ATOMS: atom_id res chain seq x y z
N MET A 1 20.48 91.39 42.91
CA MET A 1 20.94 90.02 43.10
C MET A 1 19.90 89.04 43.67
N LYS A 2 18.60 89.14 43.41
CA LYS A 2 17.59 88.13 43.89
C LYS A 2 16.80 87.38 42.77
N LYS A 3 17.09 87.63 41.48
CA LYS A 3 16.40 86.93 40.35
C LYS A 3 17.19 85.71 39.88
N SER A 4 18.53 85.60 40.05
CA SER A 4 19.33 84.50 39.51
C SER A 4 19.27 83.21 40.36
N THR A 5 18.90 83.26 41.63
CA THR A 5 18.81 82.17 42.56
C THR A 5 17.47 81.35 42.43
N VAL A 6 16.43 81.94 41.83
CA VAL A 6 15.12 81.23 41.63
C VAL A 6 15.09 80.43 40.35
N GLU A 7 15.80 80.84 39.28
CA GLU A 7 15.89 80.13 38.04
C GLU A 7 16.81 78.86 38.19
N SER A 8 17.88 78.91 38.91
CA SER A 8 18.78 77.84 39.26
C SER A 8 18.08 76.73 40.05
N ARG A 9 17.17 77.09 40.97
CA ARG A 9 16.37 76.11 41.74
C ARG A 9 15.28 75.49 40.93
N LYS A 10 14.70 76.15 39.92
CA LYS A 10 13.69 75.56 39.02
C LYS A 10 14.31 74.55 38.02
N SER A 11 15.52 74.85 37.51
CA SER A 11 16.24 73.88 36.63
C SER A 11 16.73 72.68 37.41
N SER A 12 17.18 72.80 38.65
CA SER A 12 17.56 71.62 39.48
C SER A 12 16.36 70.77 39.85
N LEU A 13 15.19 71.39 40.12
CA LEU A 13 13.97 70.66 40.44
C LEU A 13 13.46 69.85 39.18
N ALA A 14 13.56 70.41 38.00
CA ALA A 14 13.19 69.78 36.74
C ALA A 14 14.10 68.56 36.42
N VAL A 15 15.41 68.68 36.62
CA VAL A 15 16.38 67.62 36.48
C VAL A 15 16.11 66.47 37.47
N VAL A 16 15.78 66.76 38.72
CA VAL A 16 15.43 65.78 39.73
C VAL A 16 14.11 65.09 39.41
N CYS A 17 13.09 65.77 38.90
CA CYS A 17 11.83 65.16 38.46
C CYS A 17 12.01 64.24 37.23
N ILE A 18 12.85 64.60 36.27
CA ILE A 18 13.16 63.76 35.10
C ILE A 18 13.93 62.50 35.53
N ALA A 19 14.91 62.68 36.45
CA ALA A 19 15.67 61.56 37.01
C ALA A 19 14.76 60.54 37.79
N LEU A 20 13.82 61.06 38.61
CA LEU A 20 12.85 60.27 39.33
C LEU A 20 11.84 59.56 38.38
N GLY A 21 11.43 60.26 37.35
CA GLY A 21 10.59 59.65 36.30
C GLY A 21 11.28 58.51 35.53
N ALA A 22 12.58 58.70 35.22
CA ALA A 22 13.39 57.67 34.59
C ALA A 22 13.62 56.44 35.54
N ILE A 23 13.87 56.69 36.81
CA ILE A 23 14.02 55.67 37.85
C ILE A 23 12.69 54.86 38.01
N LEU A 24 11.55 55.55 38.07
CA LEU A 24 10.24 54.95 38.17
C LEU A 24 9.88 54.16 36.92
N ALA A 25 10.26 54.61 35.74
CA ALA A 25 10.11 53.90 34.50
C ALA A 25 10.99 52.62 34.42
N ILE A 26 12.25 52.74 34.92
CA ILE A 26 13.15 51.59 35.04
C ILE A 26 12.63 50.59 36.09
N LEU A 27 12.16 51.06 37.24
CA LEU A 27 11.58 50.21 38.28
C LEU A 27 10.26 49.56 37.82
N ALA A 28 9.42 50.28 37.11
CA ALA A 28 8.21 49.73 36.50
C ALA A 28 8.55 48.71 35.40
N GLY A 29 9.54 49.02 34.55
CA GLY A 29 10.07 48.10 33.58
C GLY A 29 10.67 46.85 34.24
N TRP A 30 11.44 47.05 35.33
CA TRP A 30 12.01 45.95 36.12
C TRP A 30 10.92 45.15 36.86
N TYR A 31 9.90 45.82 37.41
CA TYR A 31 8.74 45.20 38.06
C TYR A 31 7.90 44.40 37.03
N PHE A 32 7.66 44.95 35.83
CA PHE A 32 7.03 44.24 34.71
C PHE A 32 7.89 43.06 34.24
N TYR A 33 9.19 43.26 34.09
CA TYR A 33 10.15 42.21 33.74
C TYR A 33 10.22 41.13 34.84
N ALA A 34 10.33 41.50 36.12
CA ALA A 34 10.36 40.54 37.23
C ALA A 34 9.02 39.80 37.42
N ARG A 35 7.89 40.44 37.11
CA ARG A 35 6.58 39.80 37.16
C ARG A 35 6.33 38.85 35.95
N HIS A 36 7.04 39.08 34.85
CA HIS A 36 6.98 38.21 33.66
C HIS A 36 8.16 37.22 33.62
N SER A 37 9.28 37.49 34.30
CA SER A 37 10.44 36.61 34.39
C SER A 37 10.27 35.44 35.38
N GLY A 38 9.15 35.39 36.12
CA GLY A 38 8.75 34.20 36.88
C GLY A 38 8.20 33.06 36.06
N ARG A 39 7.95 33.29 34.78
CA ARG A 39 7.61 32.22 33.82
C ARG A 39 8.88 31.77 33.13
N GLY A 40 9.23 30.51 33.22
CA GLY A 40 10.36 29.93 32.51
C GLY A 40 10.26 30.21 31.02
N VAL A 41 11.34 30.71 30.41
CA VAL A 41 11.37 30.95 28.97
C VAL A 41 11.32 29.61 28.25
N ILE A 42 10.27 29.39 27.46
CA ILE A 42 10.19 28.19 26.60
C ILE A 42 11.24 28.35 25.50
N ARG A 43 12.22 27.47 25.51
CA ARG A 43 13.32 27.46 24.55
C ARG A 43 13.17 26.23 23.59
N ASN A 44 12.67 25.11 24.10
CA ASN A 44 12.56 23.87 23.38
C ASN A 44 11.12 23.38 23.45
N VAL A 45 10.73 22.59 22.42
CA VAL A 45 9.44 21.93 22.37
C VAL A 45 9.68 20.44 22.13
N VAL A 46 9.08 19.58 22.97
CA VAL A 46 9.06 18.14 22.81
C VAL A 46 7.60 17.68 22.75
N LEU A 47 7.21 17.08 21.66
CA LEU A 47 5.89 16.49 21.43
C LEU A 47 6.04 14.98 21.29
N ILE A 48 5.43 14.25 22.23
CA ILE A 48 5.44 12.78 22.27
C ILE A 48 4.03 12.29 21.93
N SER A 49 3.91 11.45 20.92
CA SER A 49 2.69 10.74 20.52
C SER A 49 2.87 9.24 20.73
N ILE A 50 1.90 8.60 21.38
CA ILE A 50 1.89 7.15 21.67
C ILE A 50 0.76 6.56 20.86
N ASP A 51 1.07 5.68 19.88
CA ASP A 51 0.09 5.06 18.99
C ASP A 51 -0.95 4.25 19.80
N THR A 52 -2.21 4.34 19.40
CA THR A 52 -3.32 3.58 20.00
C THR A 52 -3.49 3.71 21.52
N CYS A 53 -2.89 4.71 22.18
CA CYS A 53 -2.87 4.78 23.64
C CYS A 53 -4.14 5.39 24.22
N ARG A 54 -4.88 4.59 24.96
CA ARG A 54 -6.10 5.01 25.69
C ARG A 54 -5.77 5.78 26.95
N ALA A 55 -6.44 6.91 27.14
CA ALA A 55 -6.28 7.71 28.37
C ALA A 55 -6.62 6.92 29.64
N ASP A 56 -7.68 6.08 29.62
CA ASP A 56 -8.14 5.34 30.78
C ASP A 56 -7.24 4.13 31.17
N HIS A 57 -6.16 3.87 30.42
CA HIS A 57 -5.12 2.89 30.73
C HIS A 57 -3.84 3.50 31.33
N LEU A 58 -3.80 4.82 31.54
CA LEU A 58 -2.74 5.52 32.24
C LEU A 58 -3.12 5.72 33.72
N SER A 59 -2.17 5.49 34.65
CA SER A 59 -2.42 5.60 36.08
C SER A 59 -2.83 7.03 36.50
N CYS A 60 -2.29 8.09 35.88
CA CYS A 60 -2.72 9.48 36.11
C CYS A 60 -4.15 9.79 35.67
N TYR A 61 -4.77 8.96 34.83
CA TYR A 61 -6.18 9.03 34.44
C TYR A 61 -7.07 8.07 35.26
N GLY A 62 -6.52 7.37 36.24
CA GLY A 62 -7.27 6.51 37.17
C GLY A 62 -7.22 5.01 36.86
N PHE A 63 -6.34 4.57 35.94
CA PHE A 63 -6.13 3.12 35.75
C PHE A 63 -5.60 2.49 37.07
N LYS A 64 -6.16 1.33 37.43
CA LYS A 64 -5.90 0.74 38.75
C LYS A 64 -4.48 0.16 38.93
N ARG A 65 -3.84 -0.19 37.82
CA ARG A 65 -2.45 -0.69 37.82
C ARG A 65 -1.48 0.45 37.56
N PRO A 66 -0.28 0.48 38.16
CA PRO A 66 0.70 1.53 37.95
C PRO A 66 1.41 1.33 36.61
N THR A 67 0.74 1.66 35.52
CA THR A 67 1.27 1.50 34.15
C THR A 67 2.25 2.61 33.78
N THR A 68 2.08 3.81 34.32
CA THR A 68 2.73 5.03 33.78
C THR A 68 3.39 5.91 34.83
N PRO A 69 4.28 5.42 35.71
CA PRO A 69 4.86 6.22 36.78
C PRO A 69 5.68 7.41 36.28
N ASN A 70 6.31 7.33 35.11
CA ASN A 70 7.09 8.46 34.52
C ASN A 70 6.17 9.51 33.92
N ILE A 71 5.13 9.11 33.17
CA ILE A 71 4.11 10.01 32.64
C ILE A 71 3.33 10.64 33.78
N ASP A 72 3.03 9.89 34.86
CA ASP A 72 2.36 10.42 36.07
C ASP A 72 3.19 11.53 36.72
N ALA A 73 4.52 11.38 36.79
CA ALA A 73 5.40 12.42 37.30
C ALA A 73 5.38 13.69 36.41
N VAL A 74 5.29 13.52 35.07
CA VAL A 74 5.11 14.67 34.16
C VAL A 74 3.75 15.30 34.37
N ALA A 75 2.69 14.55 34.57
CA ALA A 75 1.34 15.05 34.85
C ALA A 75 1.27 15.83 36.16
N GLN A 76 1.95 15.33 37.22
CA GLN A 76 2.08 16.06 38.52
C GLN A 76 2.85 17.37 38.37
N GLY A 77 3.82 17.41 37.46
CA GLY A 77 4.59 18.62 37.13
C GLY A 77 3.92 19.53 36.11
N GLY A 78 2.78 19.14 35.53
CA GLY A 78 2.11 19.82 34.43
C GLY A 78 0.59 19.89 34.62
N ILE A 79 -0.11 19.91 33.52
CA ILE A 79 -1.57 20.01 33.42
C ILE A 79 -2.08 18.82 32.60
N LEU A 80 -3.07 18.12 33.15
CA LEU A 80 -3.71 16.96 32.55
C LEU A 80 -5.09 17.37 32.02
N PHE A 81 -5.36 17.12 30.73
CA PHE A 81 -6.65 17.31 30.09
C PHE A 81 -7.43 16.01 30.13
N LYS A 82 -8.58 15.98 30.79
CA LYS A 82 -9.37 14.74 30.97
C LYS A 82 -10.07 14.27 29.72
N HIS A 83 -10.40 15.19 28.83
CA HIS A 83 -11.22 14.94 27.65
C HIS A 83 -10.55 15.47 26.38
N ALA A 84 -9.36 14.94 26.07
CA ALA A 84 -8.71 15.19 24.80
C ALA A 84 -9.17 14.14 23.78
N LEU A 85 -9.44 14.58 22.55
CA LEU A 85 -10.08 13.78 21.51
C LEU A 85 -9.26 13.80 20.22
N SER A 86 -9.05 12.63 19.67
CA SER A 86 -8.57 12.49 18.30
C SER A 86 -9.68 12.78 17.30
N PRO A 87 -9.41 13.44 16.17
CA PRO A 87 -10.39 13.60 15.10
C PRO A 87 -10.62 12.34 14.27
N VAL A 88 -9.75 11.32 14.39
CA VAL A 88 -9.82 10.12 13.56
C VAL A 88 -9.05 8.97 14.22
N PRO A 89 -9.56 7.72 14.20
CA PRO A 89 -8.89 6.58 14.82
C PRO A 89 -7.85 5.94 13.88
N LEU A 90 -6.98 6.76 13.27
CA LEU A 90 -5.98 6.33 12.29
C LEU A 90 -4.73 7.22 12.37
N THR A 91 -3.56 6.61 12.29
CA THR A 91 -2.25 7.21 12.57
C THR A 91 -1.92 8.42 11.68
N THR A 92 -1.88 8.24 10.35
CA THR A 92 -1.48 9.34 9.42
C THR A 92 -2.43 10.54 9.48
N PRO A 93 -3.77 10.35 9.43
CA PRO A 93 -4.70 11.47 9.51
C PRO A 93 -4.68 12.18 10.87
N ALA A 94 -4.53 11.44 11.98
CA ALA A 94 -4.48 12.02 13.31
C ALA A 94 -3.23 12.91 13.50
N HIS A 95 -2.06 12.43 13.06
CA HIS A 95 -0.83 13.23 13.09
C HIS A 95 -0.85 14.40 12.12
N SER A 96 -1.48 14.23 10.94
CA SER A 96 -1.72 15.35 10.02
C SER A 96 -2.55 16.44 10.73
N SER A 97 -3.62 16.06 11.43
CA SER A 97 -4.43 17.00 12.21
C SER A 97 -3.66 17.67 13.36
N MET A 98 -2.84 16.91 14.07
CA MET A 98 -2.02 17.37 15.18
C MET A 98 -0.98 18.41 14.73
N LEU A 99 -0.31 18.16 13.61
CA LEU A 99 0.78 18.98 13.09
C LEU A 99 0.32 20.19 12.26
N THR A 100 -0.90 20.17 11.70
CA THR A 100 -1.45 21.28 10.91
C THR A 100 -2.49 22.12 11.66
N GLY A 101 -3.03 21.62 12.78
CA GLY A 101 -4.13 22.27 13.50
C GLY A 101 -5.45 22.26 12.73
N THR A 102 -5.60 21.39 11.71
CA THR A 102 -6.80 21.30 10.86
C THR A 102 -7.42 19.89 10.89
N TYR A 103 -8.70 19.80 10.59
CA TYR A 103 -9.42 18.50 10.54
C TYR A 103 -9.20 17.74 9.23
N PRO A 104 -9.38 16.40 9.18
CA PRO A 104 -9.16 15.56 8.00
C PRO A 104 -9.84 16.05 6.71
N PRO A 105 -11.10 16.56 6.72
CA PRO A 105 -11.69 17.11 5.50
C PRO A 105 -10.93 18.32 4.94
N THR A 106 -10.23 19.09 5.77
CA THR A 106 -9.46 20.28 5.38
C THR A 106 -8.06 19.90 4.86
N HIS A 107 -7.25 19.17 5.66
CA HIS A 107 -5.88 18.81 5.22
C HIS A 107 -5.84 17.68 4.17
N GLY A 108 -6.95 16.97 3.95
CA GLY A 108 -7.11 16.02 2.87
C GLY A 108 -6.62 14.59 3.13
N VAL A 109 -5.94 14.32 4.25
CA VAL A 109 -5.51 12.98 4.67
C VAL A 109 -6.57 12.38 5.58
N ARG A 110 -7.23 11.30 5.16
CA ARG A 110 -8.39 10.74 5.86
C ARG A 110 -8.26 9.24 6.17
N LEU A 111 -7.30 8.56 5.53
CA LEU A 111 -7.07 7.11 5.67
C LEU A 111 -5.56 6.79 5.72
N ASN A 112 -5.23 5.62 6.25
CA ASN A 112 -3.88 5.04 6.22
C ASN A 112 -3.61 4.23 4.93
N ASN A 113 -4.23 4.57 3.81
CA ASN A 113 -4.16 3.83 2.55
C ASN A 113 -3.14 4.39 1.55
N GLY A 114 -2.15 5.15 2.03
CA GLY A 114 -1.14 5.81 1.20
C GLY A 114 -1.50 7.25 0.81
N GLU A 115 -2.52 7.85 1.43
CA GLU A 115 -2.76 9.29 1.31
C GLU A 115 -1.57 10.07 1.86
N ARG A 116 -1.23 11.18 1.20
CA ARG A 116 -0.10 12.02 1.54
C ARG A 116 -0.57 13.42 1.94
N LEU A 117 -0.01 13.97 3.00
CA LEU A 117 -0.17 15.38 3.34
C LEU A 117 0.46 16.24 2.24
N ALA A 118 -0.35 17.08 1.58
CA ALA A 118 0.11 17.93 0.49
C ALA A 118 1.02 19.04 1.02
N ASP A 119 2.02 19.42 0.23
CA ASP A 119 3.01 20.45 0.60
C ASP A 119 2.38 21.86 0.78
N SER A 120 1.13 22.03 0.40
CA SER A 120 0.35 23.25 0.65
C SER A 120 -0.23 23.34 2.08
N ASN A 121 -0.21 22.25 2.85
CA ASN A 121 -0.58 22.28 4.27
C ASN A 121 0.64 22.69 5.10
N VAL A 122 0.55 23.81 5.78
CA VAL A 122 1.63 24.28 6.64
C VAL A 122 1.66 23.50 7.95
N THR A 123 2.81 22.94 8.31
CA THR A 123 2.99 22.16 9.53
C THR A 123 3.60 22.97 10.66
N LEU A 124 3.39 22.52 11.90
CA LEU A 124 4.07 23.08 13.08
C LEU A 124 5.61 23.04 12.93
N ALA A 125 6.13 21.99 12.29
CA ALA A 125 7.57 21.85 12.09
C ALA A 125 8.12 22.92 11.14
N GLU A 126 7.42 23.25 10.06
CA GLU A 126 7.82 24.32 9.13
C GLU A 126 7.85 25.68 9.83
N ILE A 127 6.80 26.01 10.58
CA ILE A 127 6.75 27.31 11.31
C ILE A 127 7.89 27.40 12.34
N LEU A 128 8.19 26.32 13.06
CA LEU A 128 9.27 26.32 14.05
C LEU A 128 10.65 26.33 13.38
N GLN A 129 10.81 25.66 12.24
CA GLN A 129 12.04 25.74 11.44
C GLN A 129 12.29 27.18 10.96
N ASP A 130 11.26 27.83 10.41
CA ASP A 130 11.33 29.23 9.98
C ASP A 130 11.62 30.20 11.17
N ALA A 131 11.16 29.85 12.36
CA ALA A 131 11.47 30.58 13.60
C ALA A 131 12.88 30.27 14.16
N GLY A 132 13.68 29.44 13.44
CA GLY A 132 15.08 29.13 13.78
C GLY A 132 15.29 27.98 14.75
N TYR A 133 14.26 27.16 15.00
CA TYR A 133 14.41 25.92 15.74
C TYR A 133 15.09 24.84 14.90
N GLN A 134 15.92 24.02 15.53
CA GLN A 134 16.33 22.75 14.95
C GLN A 134 15.17 21.75 15.06
N THR A 135 14.75 21.17 13.98
CA THR A 135 13.56 20.31 13.95
C THR A 135 13.94 18.86 13.71
N ALA A 136 13.46 17.94 14.56
CA ALA A 136 13.71 16.52 14.38
C ALA A 136 12.47 15.68 14.71
N ALA A 137 12.28 14.61 13.94
CA ALA A 137 11.25 13.61 14.18
C ALA A 137 11.87 12.20 14.22
N PHE A 138 11.38 11.37 15.15
CA PHE A 138 11.72 9.97 15.28
C PHE A 138 10.42 9.17 15.36
N VAL A 139 10.13 8.36 14.33
CA VAL A 139 8.83 7.70 14.20
C VAL A 139 8.94 6.18 14.25
N GLY A 140 7.99 5.54 14.93
CA GLY A 140 7.97 4.11 15.19
C GLY A 140 7.18 3.28 14.18
N ALA A 141 6.36 3.91 13.31
CA ALA A 141 5.44 3.20 12.42
C ALA A 141 5.53 3.68 10.96
N PHE A 142 5.33 2.74 10.02
CA PHE A 142 5.35 3.00 8.59
C PHE A 142 4.28 4.00 8.09
N PRO A 143 3.07 4.11 8.69
CA PRO A 143 2.12 5.15 8.31
C PRO A 143 2.66 6.59 8.48
N LEU A 144 3.78 6.77 9.20
CA LEU A 144 4.49 8.03 9.34
C LEU A 144 5.80 8.09 8.54
N ASP A 145 6.01 7.19 7.57
CA ASP A 145 7.17 7.29 6.67
C ASP A 145 7.16 8.63 5.92
N PHE A 146 8.38 9.16 5.61
CA PHE A 146 8.56 10.46 4.95
C PHE A 146 7.75 10.61 3.66
N GLN A 147 7.48 9.52 2.96
CA GLN A 147 6.69 9.51 1.72
C GLN A 147 5.26 10.01 1.89
N PHE A 148 4.71 9.94 3.11
CA PHE A 148 3.36 10.42 3.40
C PHE A 148 3.28 11.91 3.75
N GLY A 149 4.38 12.65 3.59
CA GLY A 149 4.41 14.11 3.63
C GLY A 149 4.46 14.74 5.03
N LEU A 150 4.55 13.95 6.10
CA LEU A 150 4.67 14.44 7.47
C LEU A 150 6.10 14.89 7.84
N SER A 151 7.06 14.67 6.94
CA SER A 151 8.45 15.12 7.11
C SER A 151 8.68 16.60 6.78
N GLN A 152 7.66 17.31 6.32
CA GLN A 152 7.73 18.74 5.99
C GLN A 152 8.17 19.57 7.22
N GLY A 153 9.20 20.40 7.04
CA GLY A 153 9.74 21.27 8.08
C GLY A 153 10.66 20.59 9.10
N PHE A 154 10.98 19.29 8.95
CA PHE A 154 11.96 18.63 9.80
C PHE A 154 13.34 18.58 9.15
N ASP A 155 14.37 19.10 9.85
CA ASP A 155 15.77 19.01 9.45
C ASP A 155 16.29 17.57 9.49
N ALA A 156 15.76 16.76 10.43
CA ALA A 156 16.05 15.35 10.56
C ALA A 156 14.75 14.56 10.74
N TYR A 157 14.52 13.56 9.88
CA TYR A 157 13.35 12.69 9.95
C TYR A 157 13.80 11.22 9.94
N ASP A 158 13.77 10.59 11.13
CA ASP A 158 14.20 9.20 11.29
C ASP A 158 12.99 8.24 11.24
N CYS A 159 12.80 7.62 10.09
CA CYS A 159 11.82 6.58 9.81
C CYS A 159 12.49 5.27 9.31
N LYS A 160 13.68 4.94 9.84
CA LYS A 160 14.44 3.74 9.45
C LYS A 160 13.84 2.50 10.07
N PHE A 161 12.88 1.89 9.40
CA PHE A 161 12.29 0.62 9.80
C PHE A 161 13.25 -0.51 9.42
N THR A 162 13.86 -1.18 10.41
CA THR A 162 14.93 -2.17 10.19
C THR A 162 14.51 -3.61 10.47
N ARG A 163 13.35 -3.86 11.04
CA ARG A 163 12.92 -5.19 11.43
C ARG A 163 12.56 -6.03 10.20
N LYS A 164 13.46 -6.97 9.84
CA LYS A 164 13.12 -8.14 9.03
C LYS A 164 12.48 -9.16 9.97
N ILE A 165 11.19 -9.31 9.93
CA ILE A 165 10.51 -10.45 10.53
C ILE A 165 10.62 -11.63 9.56
N GLU A 166 10.93 -12.81 10.16
CA GLU A 166 11.15 -14.11 9.52
C GLU A 166 10.48 -14.27 8.16
N LYS A 167 11.29 -14.53 7.15
CA LYS A 167 11.07 -15.02 5.77
C LYS A 167 9.80 -14.65 4.99
N SER A 168 8.78 -14.00 5.54
CA SER A 168 7.53 -13.72 4.80
C SER A 168 6.79 -12.41 5.08
N SER A 169 7.19 -11.57 6.05
CA SER A 169 6.55 -10.26 6.24
C SER A 169 7.57 -9.21 6.65
N SER A 170 7.78 -8.21 5.82
CA SER A 170 8.46 -6.98 6.21
C SER A 170 7.49 -6.16 7.07
N VAL A 171 7.47 -6.33 8.38
CA VAL A 171 6.78 -5.42 9.27
C VAL A 171 7.57 -4.12 9.30
N ALA A 172 6.90 -3.02 9.02
CA ALA A 172 7.49 -1.69 8.96
C ALA A 172 7.21 -0.95 10.29
N GLU A 173 7.79 -1.45 11.38
CA GLU A 173 7.64 -0.91 12.74
C GLU A 173 8.97 -0.88 13.49
N ARG A 174 9.03 -0.11 14.57
CA ARG A 174 10.13 -0.04 15.54
C ARG A 174 9.56 -0.12 16.95
N THR A 175 10.25 -0.80 17.85
CA THR A 175 9.91 -0.78 19.27
C THR A 175 10.20 0.58 19.91
N ALA A 176 9.60 0.85 21.05
CA ALA A 176 9.83 2.12 21.77
C ALA A 176 11.33 2.34 22.11
N GLU A 177 12.09 1.29 22.42
CA GLU A 177 13.54 1.38 22.65
C GLU A 177 14.31 1.77 21.38
N GLU A 178 13.93 1.19 20.20
CA GLU A 178 14.56 1.50 18.90
C GLU A 178 14.28 2.96 18.46
N VAL A 179 13.19 3.57 18.93
CA VAL A 179 12.90 5.01 18.76
C VAL A 179 13.70 5.83 19.78
N THR A 180 13.73 5.41 21.05
CA THR A 180 14.34 6.19 22.15
C THR A 180 15.86 6.32 22.00
N HIS A 181 16.55 5.25 21.64
CA HIS A 181 18.02 5.27 21.59
C HIS A 181 18.62 6.36 20.69
N PRO A 182 18.20 6.51 19.41
CA PRO A 182 18.69 7.63 18.58
C PRO A 182 18.27 8.99 19.09
N VAL A 183 17.11 9.13 19.76
CA VAL A 183 16.66 10.38 20.39
C VAL A 183 17.62 10.84 21.48
N LEU A 184 18.03 9.93 22.39
CA LEU A 184 18.99 10.27 23.45
C LEU A 184 20.31 10.79 22.89
N THR A 185 20.81 10.16 21.82
CA THR A 185 22.02 10.58 21.11
C THR A 185 21.83 11.93 20.40
N TRP A 186 20.65 12.16 19.84
CA TRP A 186 20.34 13.42 19.14
C TRP A 186 20.28 14.58 20.14
N LEU A 187 19.64 14.41 21.30
CA LEU A 187 19.54 15.41 22.36
C LEU A 187 20.92 15.86 22.85
N GLU A 188 21.87 14.94 23.03
CA GLU A 188 23.26 15.27 23.43
C GLU A 188 23.95 16.20 22.44
N LYS A 189 23.72 16.01 21.15
CA LYS A 189 24.36 16.77 20.07
C LYS A 189 23.71 18.13 19.83
N HIS A 190 22.42 18.29 20.16
CA HIS A 190 21.61 19.44 19.74
C HIS A 190 21.12 20.32 20.90
N ALA A 191 21.49 19.99 22.15
CA ALA A 191 21.12 20.74 23.37
C ALA A 191 21.46 22.25 23.38
N ALA A 192 22.43 22.66 22.56
CA ALA A 192 22.96 24.04 22.56
C ALA A 192 22.02 25.05 21.89
N LYS A 193 21.14 24.66 20.99
CA LYS A 193 20.22 25.49 20.23
C LYS A 193 18.77 25.17 20.56
N PRO A 194 17.84 26.11 20.36
CA PRO A 194 16.40 25.82 20.43
C PRO A 194 16.05 24.67 19.47
N PHE A 195 15.17 23.77 19.93
CA PHE A 195 14.75 22.65 19.08
C PHE A 195 13.26 22.31 19.23
N PHE A 196 12.71 21.77 18.18
CA PHE A 196 11.45 21.03 18.16
C PHE A 196 11.73 19.57 17.91
N LEU A 197 11.30 18.72 18.83
CA LEU A 197 11.49 17.28 18.79
C LEU A 197 10.13 16.59 18.81
N PHE A 198 9.81 15.87 17.75
CA PHE A 198 8.62 15.03 17.64
C PHE A 198 9.00 13.54 17.80
N LEU A 199 8.36 12.86 18.74
CA LEU A 199 8.56 11.44 19.00
C LEU A 199 7.25 10.70 18.80
N HIS A 200 7.30 9.59 18.06
CA HIS A 200 6.17 8.69 17.91
C HIS A 200 6.57 7.28 18.32
N TYR A 201 5.90 6.72 19.31
CA TYR A 201 6.02 5.35 19.76
C TYR A 201 4.90 4.50 19.19
N TYR A 202 5.25 3.39 18.54
CA TYR A 202 4.26 2.48 17.94
C TYR A 202 3.64 1.53 18.97
N ASP A 203 4.42 1.05 19.95
CA ASP A 203 3.81 0.36 21.10
C ASP A 203 2.84 1.35 21.81
N PRO A 204 1.65 0.98 22.22
CA PRO A 204 1.02 -0.34 22.35
C PRO A 204 0.06 -0.72 21.20
N HIS A 205 0.51 -0.86 19.99
CA HIS A 205 -0.30 -1.25 18.84
C HIS A 205 -0.43 -2.79 18.73
N ALA A 206 -1.61 -3.28 18.37
CA ALA A 206 -1.84 -4.72 18.14
C ALA A 206 -0.96 -5.28 17.00
N PRO A 207 -0.44 -6.53 17.12
CA PRO A 207 -0.60 -7.49 18.20
C PRO A 207 0.35 -7.19 19.36
N TYR A 208 -0.18 -7.14 20.58
CA TYR A 208 0.56 -6.74 21.78
C TYR A 208 1.65 -7.75 22.15
N LYS A 209 2.91 -7.33 22.10
CA LYS A 209 4.12 -8.14 22.35
C LYS A 209 5.13 -7.38 23.19
N PRO A 210 4.80 -6.96 24.38
CA PRO A 210 5.74 -6.26 25.25
C PRO A 210 6.97 -7.12 25.55
N PRO A 211 8.13 -6.52 25.88
CA PRO A 211 9.30 -7.27 26.32
C PRO A 211 8.96 -8.24 27.46
N PRO A 212 9.69 -9.40 27.61
CA PRO A 212 9.30 -10.48 28.53
C PRO A 212 9.07 -10.05 29.97
N SER A 213 9.83 -9.08 30.48
CA SER A 213 9.67 -8.54 31.85
C SER A 213 8.31 -7.84 32.03
N TYR A 214 7.88 -7.07 31.04
CA TYR A 214 6.57 -6.39 31.03
C TYR A 214 5.44 -7.39 30.78
N ALA A 215 5.63 -8.34 29.86
CA ALA A 215 4.65 -9.41 29.66
C ALA A 215 4.38 -10.20 30.94
N ALA A 216 5.42 -10.51 31.72
CA ALA A 216 5.30 -11.19 33.02
C ALA A 216 4.61 -10.31 34.08
N ALA A 217 5.03 -9.03 34.19
CA ALA A 217 4.45 -8.07 35.14
C ALA A 217 2.97 -7.78 34.86
N PHE A 218 2.57 -7.79 33.58
CA PHE A 218 1.22 -7.50 33.12
C PHE A 218 0.53 -8.73 32.52
N SER A 219 0.79 -9.91 33.06
CA SER A 219 0.15 -11.16 32.65
C SER A 219 -1.38 -11.02 32.59
N GLY A 220 -1.98 -11.40 31.46
CA GLY A 220 -3.42 -11.25 31.18
C GLY A 220 -3.85 -9.89 30.62
N ASP A 221 -2.91 -8.93 30.51
CA ASP A 221 -3.19 -7.59 29.95
C ASP A 221 -1.92 -7.06 29.26
N LEU A 222 -1.61 -7.62 28.10
CA LEU A 222 -0.38 -7.29 27.36
C LEU A 222 -0.40 -5.86 26.81
N TYR A 223 -1.58 -5.30 26.57
CA TYR A 223 -1.75 -3.91 26.15
C TYR A 223 -1.22 -2.95 27.23
N ALA A 224 -1.63 -3.15 28.49
CA ALA A 224 -1.09 -2.41 29.64
C ALA A 224 0.42 -2.65 29.83
N GLY A 225 0.91 -3.84 29.47
CA GLY A 225 2.33 -4.17 29.48
C GLY A 225 3.15 -3.35 28.48
N GLU A 226 2.63 -3.10 27.27
CA GLU A 226 3.26 -2.23 26.26
C GLU A 226 3.22 -0.77 26.68
N ILE A 227 2.11 -0.28 27.25
CA ILE A 227 2.03 1.07 27.82
C ILE A 227 3.12 1.27 28.90
N ALA A 228 3.31 0.31 29.80
CA ALA A 228 4.34 0.38 30.81
C ALA A 228 5.77 0.35 30.23
N TYR A 229 5.96 -0.35 29.14
CA TYR A 229 7.23 -0.34 28.40
C TYR A 229 7.51 1.02 27.78
N VAL A 230 6.53 1.62 27.11
CA VAL A 230 6.63 2.98 26.53
C VAL A 230 6.86 4.03 27.60
N ASP A 231 6.17 3.93 28.74
CA ASP A 231 6.38 4.82 29.90
C ASP A 231 7.84 4.82 30.38
N ASN A 232 8.47 3.65 30.44
CA ASN A 232 9.89 3.55 30.78
C ASN A 232 10.78 4.28 29.74
N CYS A 233 10.49 4.12 28.45
CA CYS A 233 11.20 4.79 27.37
C CYS A 233 11.02 6.32 27.43
N ILE A 234 9.82 6.80 27.70
CA ILE A 234 9.55 8.24 27.93
C ILE A 234 10.31 8.74 29.16
N GLY A 235 10.37 7.95 30.24
CA GLY A 235 11.18 8.25 31.42
C GLY A 235 12.65 8.53 31.08
N GLN A 236 13.26 7.72 30.21
CA GLN A 236 14.64 7.91 29.76
C GLN A 236 14.82 9.25 29.00
N VAL A 237 13.85 9.64 28.17
CA VAL A 237 13.89 10.92 27.45
C VAL A 237 13.78 12.08 28.44
N VAL A 238 12.84 12.02 29.39
CA VAL A 238 12.65 13.06 30.42
C VAL A 238 13.88 13.20 31.33
N ASP A 239 14.48 12.08 31.72
CA ASP A 239 15.72 12.09 32.50
C ASP A 239 16.92 12.64 31.72
N ARG A 240 16.98 12.38 30.42
CA ARG A 240 18.00 12.98 29.56
C ARG A 240 17.83 14.49 29.45
N LEU A 241 16.61 15.00 29.28
CA LEU A 241 16.33 16.44 29.30
C LEU A 241 16.77 17.07 30.62
N ARG A 242 16.50 16.42 31.74
CA ARG A 242 16.91 16.87 33.09
C ARG A 242 18.43 16.86 33.25
N THR A 243 19.11 15.80 32.85
CA THR A 243 20.57 15.67 32.93
C THR A 243 21.30 16.71 32.09
N LEU A 244 20.72 17.11 30.94
CA LEU A 244 21.25 18.16 30.09
C LEU A 244 20.86 19.57 30.52
N GLY A 245 20.12 19.73 31.65
CA GLY A 245 19.66 21.03 32.14
C GLY A 245 18.62 21.68 31.24
N LEU A 246 17.89 20.92 30.45
CA LEU A 246 16.89 21.43 29.50
C LEU A 246 15.46 21.37 30.05
N ASP A 247 15.23 20.68 31.16
CA ASP A 247 13.92 20.44 31.75
C ASP A 247 13.17 21.74 32.11
N GLU A 248 13.89 22.73 32.63
CA GLU A 248 13.34 24.04 33.09
C GLU A 248 13.00 25.01 31.93
N ASN A 249 13.32 24.67 30.69
CA ASN A 249 13.07 25.51 29.51
C ASN A 249 12.46 24.75 28.32
N THR A 250 11.95 23.53 28.55
CA THR A 250 11.33 22.68 27.55
C THR A 250 9.82 22.57 27.79
N LEU A 251 9.02 22.97 26.79
CA LEU A 251 7.61 22.66 26.71
C LEU A 251 7.50 21.18 26.35
N LEU A 252 6.97 20.37 27.27
CA LEU A 252 6.76 18.93 27.05
C LEU A 252 5.28 18.63 26.91
N ILE A 253 4.91 18.01 25.80
CA ILE A 253 3.55 17.57 25.49
C ILE A 253 3.58 16.05 25.30
N ILE A 254 2.74 15.32 26.03
CA ILE A 254 2.53 13.88 25.87
C ILE A 254 1.08 13.66 25.49
N THR A 255 0.86 12.97 24.40
CA THR A 255 -0.46 12.63 23.88
C THR A 255 -0.44 11.27 23.18
N ALA A 256 -1.57 10.87 22.60
CA ALA A 256 -1.69 9.77 21.65
C ALA A 256 -2.37 10.28 20.39
N ASP A 257 -2.21 9.57 19.31
CA ASP A 257 -2.90 9.87 18.05
C ASP A 257 -4.36 9.40 18.06
N HIS A 258 -4.63 8.21 18.57
CA HIS A 258 -5.97 7.67 18.84
C HIS A 258 -5.92 6.61 19.97
N GLY A 259 -7.09 6.09 20.34
CA GLY A 259 -7.22 4.99 21.28
C GLY A 259 -7.30 3.63 20.59
N GLU A 260 -7.75 2.63 21.36
CA GLU A 260 -7.85 1.23 20.96
C GLU A 260 -9.20 0.63 21.40
N GLY A 261 -9.86 -0.10 20.53
CA GLY A 261 -10.99 -0.93 20.86
C GLY A 261 -10.51 -2.24 21.48
N LEU A 262 -10.86 -2.49 22.73
CA LEU A 262 -10.48 -3.72 23.43
C LEU A 262 -11.68 -4.67 23.60
N GLY A 263 -12.67 -4.53 22.70
CA GLY A 263 -13.91 -5.29 22.63
C GLY A 263 -15.16 -4.48 22.94
N GLU A 264 -15.04 -3.22 23.37
CA GLU A 264 -16.17 -2.31 23.50
C GLU A 264 -16.83 -2.11 22.13
N HIS A 265 -18.16 -2.06 22.10
CA HIS A 265 -18.97 -1.98 20.88
C HIS A 265 -18.66 -3.10 19.84
N GLY A 266 -17.95 -4.17 20.27
CA GLY A 266 -17.52 -5.27 19.41
C GLY A 266 -16.21 -5.05 18.66
N GLU A 267 -15.64 -3.84 18.62
CA GLU A 267 -14.38 -3.54 17.98
C GLU A 267 -13.20 -3.98 18.85
N LYS A 268 -12.31 -4.79 18.28
CA LYS A 268 -11.16 -5.35 19.03
C LYS A 268 -9.86 -4.57 18.82
N THR A 269 -9.83 -3.72 17.83
CA THR A 269 -8.70 -2.85 17.51
C THR A 269 -9.21 -1.42 17.30
N HIS A 270 -8.82 -0.74 16.25
CA HIS A 270 -9.22 0.63 15.93
C HIS A 270 -9.57 0.76 14.43
N ALA A 271 -9.76 1.96 13.97
CA ALA A 271 -10.03 2.38 12.61
C ALA A 271 -11.51 2.39 12.20
N PHE A 272 -12.33 1.48 12.70
CA PHE A 272 -13.68 1.27 12.21
C PHE A 272 -14.69 2.22 12.85
N TYR A 273 -14.67 2.33 14.19
CA TYR A 273 -15.59 3.18 14.96
C TYR A 273 -14.95 4.46 15.47
N ILE A 274 -15.84 5.41 15.84
CA ILE A 274 -15.48 6.69 16.43
C ILE A 274 -16.04 6.87 17.85
N TYR A 275 -16.09 5.78 18.64
CA TYR A 275 -16.46 5.84 20.06
C TYR A 275 -15.31 6.34 20.93
N GLN A 276 -15.59 6.64 22.21
CA GLN A 276 -14.60 7.17 23.14
C GLN A 276 -13.40 6.22 23.33
N SER A 277 -13.59 4.90 23.19
CA SER A 277 -12.50 3.91 23.25
C SER A 277 -11.39 4.20 22.23
N THR A 278 -11.75 4.64 21.03
CA THR A 278 -10.81 4.94 19.93
C THR A 278 -10.52 6.44 19.77
N GLN A 279 -11.32 7.32 20.38
CA GLN A 279 -11.18 8.77 20.19
C GLN A 279 -10.58 9.48 21.41
N ARG A 280 -10.83 9.01 22.64
CA ARG A 280 -10.34 9.66 23.84
C ARG A 280 -8.90 9.30 24.12
N VAL A 281 -8.01 10.28 23.99
CA VAL A 281 -6.56 10.16 24.15
C VAL A 281 -6.05 10.87 25.40
N PRO A 282 -4.89 10.49 25.95
CA PRO A 282 -4.23 11.29 26.97
C PRO A 282 -3.73 12.62 26.35
N LEU A 283 -3.75 13.68 27.14
CA LEU A 283 -3.07 14.93 26.82
C LEU A 283 -2.54 15.56 28.11
N ILE A 284 -1.23 15.64 28.21
CA ILE A 284 -0.50 16.19 29.34
C ILE A 284 0.44 17.27 28.81
N ILE A 285 0.36 18.47 29.34
CA ILE A 285 1.18 19.60 28.93
C ILE A 285 1.95 20.12 30.13
N ARG A 286 3.28 20.08 30.10
CA ARG A 286 4.17 20.69 31.11
C ARG A 286 4.84 21.90 30.50
N VAL A 287 4.45 23.08 31.01
CA VAL A 287 5.01 24.37 30.62
C VAL A 287 6.09 24.76 31.63
N PRO A 288 7.30 25.20 31.21
CA PRO A 288 8.32 25.71 32.10
C PRO A 288 7.80 26.83 33.01
N GLY A 289 7.94 26.66 34.34
CA GLY A 289 7.42 27.63 35.32
C GLY A 289 5.90 27.77 35.36
N GLY A 290 5.16 26.89 34.72
CA GLY A 290 3.69 26.88 34.66
C GLY A 290 3.01 26.22 35.86
N SER A 291 1.68 26.17 35.86
CA SER A 291 0.85 25.48 36.85
C SER A 291 1.19 23.99 36.93
N ARG A 292 1.10 23.41 38.14
CA ARG A 292 1.45 21.99 38.39
C ARG A 292 0.27 21.25 38.99
N GLY A 293 0.14 19.96 38.60
CA GLY A 293 -0.85 19.02 39.14
C GLY A 293 -2.30 19.38 38.86
N ARG A 294 -2.56 20.24 37.87
CA ARG A 294 -3.90 20.68 37.53
C ARG A 294 -4.57 19.70 36.56
N GLN A 295 -5.88 19.57 36.70
CA GLN A 295 -6.74 18.84 35.75
C GLN A 295 -7.70 19.80 35.06
N VAL A 296 -7.89 19.65 33.75
CA VAL A 296 -8.79 20.42 32.89
C VAL A 296 -9.90 19.52 32.41
N GLU A 297 -11.15 19.92 32.67
CA GLU A 297 -12.37 19.14 32.35
C GLU A 297 -12.95 19.50 30.97
N GLU A 298 -12.48 20.55 30.35
CA GLU A 298 -12.94 20.99 29.03
C GLU A 298 -12.56 20.02 27.94
N ASN A 299 -13.48 19.81 26.98
CA ASN A 299 -13.21 19.04 25.79
C ASN A 299 -12.23 19.75 24.86
N VAL A 300 -11.11 19.13 24.57
CA VAL A 300 -10.08 19.60 23.64
C VAL A 300 -9.82 18.56 22.53
N SER A 301 -9.11 18.94 21.48
CA SER A 301 -8.79 18.04 20.37
C SER A 301 -7.31 18.13 20.01
N LEU A 302 -6.80 17.14 19.31
CA LEU A 302 -5.41 17.14 18.81
C LEU A 302 -5.12 18.31 17.87
N VAL A 303 -6.11 18.84 17.16
CA VAL A 303 -5.99 20.07 16.35
C VAL A 303 -5.65 21.32 17.18
N ASP A 304 -5.85 21.29 18.50
CA ASP A 304 -5.54 22.40 19.41
C ASP A 304 -4.06 22.46 19.79
N ILE A 305 -3.29 21.41 19.53
CA ILE A 305 -1.87 21.33 19.92
C ILE A 305 -1.05 22.38 19.18
N MET A 306 -1.15 22.45 17.87
CA MET A 306 -0.40 23.40 17.05
C MET A 306 -0.66 24.87 17.48
N PRO A 307 -1.90 25.39 17.49
CA PRO A 307 -2.14 26.76 17.89
C PRO A 307 -1.75 27.05 19.36
N THR A 308 -1.78 26.03 20.24
CA THR A 308 -1.32 26.17 21.63
C THR A 308 0.20 26.35 21.70
N VAL A 309 0.97 25.55 20.96
CA VAL A 309 2.43 25.66 20.90
C VAL A 309 2.82 27.01 20.35
N LEU A 310 2.24 27.46 19.25
CA LEU A 310 2.53 28.75 18.61
C LEU A 310 2.21 29.91 19.53
N ASP A 311 1.02 29.92 20.17
CA ASP A 311 0.64 30.97 21.11
C ASP A 311 1.56 31.04 22.35
N LEU A 312 1.99 29.90 22.89
CA LEU A 312 2.93 29.82 23.99
C LEU A 312 4.31 30.40 23.63
N LEU A 313 4.71 30.24 22.38
CA LEU A 313 5.97 30.75 21.82
C LEU A 313 5.84 32.18 21.30
N GLY A 314 4.63 32.74 21.25
CA GLY A 314 4.36 34.08 20.69
C GLY A 314 4.49 34.18 19.19
N LEU A 315 4.26 33.03 18.50
CA LEU A 315 4.24 32.92 17.05
C LEU A 315 2.80 32.98 16.52
N GLU A 316 2.64 33.49 15.30
CA GLU A 316 1.33 33.58 14.66
C GLU A 316 0.89 32.19 14.11
N SER A 317 -0.38 31.86 14.32
CA SER A 317 -1.00 30.68 13.72
C SER A 317 -1.45 30.97 12.28
N PRO A 318 -1.32 30.03 11.35
CA PRO A 318 -1.94 30.14 10.03
C PRO A 318 -3.45 30.41 10.09
N ALA A 319 -3.98 31.12 9.09
CA ALA A 319 -5.37 31.57 9.09
C ALA A 319 -6.39 30.43 8.94
N ASP A 320 -5.98 29.30 8.39
CA ASP A 320 -6.78 28.11 8.14
C ASP A 320 -6.82 27.12 9.33
N VAL A 321 -6.08 27.40 10.41
CA VAL A 321 -6.09 26.59 11.62
C VAL A 321 -7.50 26.56 12.24
N GLN A 322 -7.98 25.37 12.53
CA GLN A 322 -9.33 25.13 13.08
C GLN A 322 -9.31 24.85 14.57
N GLY A 323 -8.13 24.49 15.10
CA GLY A 323 -7.89 24.35 16.53
C GLY A 323 -7.91 25.69 17.24
N VAL A 324 -8.03 25.65 18.57
CA VAL A 324 -7.94 26.82 19.45
C VAL A 324 -6.79 26.66 20.43
N SER A 325 -6.13 27.78 20.79
CA SER A 325 -5.09 27.73 21.80
C SER A 325 -5.65 27.39 23.18
N MET A 326 -5.05 26.39 23.84
CA MET A 326 -5.34 26.00 25.21
C MET A 326 -4.56 26.85 26.26
N ARG A 327 -3.83 27.89 25.86
CA ARG A 327 -2.99 28.71 26.74
C ARG A 327 -3.78 29.31 27.91
N SER A 328 -5.03 29.72 27.68
CA SER A 328 -5.89 30.22 28.76
C SER A 328 -6.13 29.14 29.83
N CYS A 329 -6.42 27.91 29.44
CA CYS A 329 -6.57 26.80 30.37
C CYS A 329 -5.29 26.51 31.16
N LEU A 330 -4.12 26.70 30.54
CA LEU A 330 -2.82 26.54 31.21
C LEU A 330 -2.56 27.64 32.27
N ASN A 331 -3.35 28.73 32.30
CA ASN A 331 -3.26 29.88 33.20
C ASN A 331 -4.55 30.09 34.00
N ASP A 332 -5.28 29.04 34.36
CA ASP A 332 -6.52 29.06 35.15
C ASP A 332 -7.72 29.78 34.51
N GLY A 333 -7.62 30.09 33.22
CA GLY A 333 -8.73 30.64 32.42
C GLY A 333 -9.56 29.56 31.70
N PRO A 334 -10.74 29.93 31.18
CA PRO A 334 -11.57 29.07 30.40
C PRO A 334 -10.96 28.82 29.00
N LEU A 335 -11.35 27.75 28.35
CA LEU A 335 -11.03 27.53 26.94
C LEU A 335 -11.68 28.61 26.06
N PRO A 336 -10.98 29.17 25.06
CA PRO A 336 -11.59 30.12 24.11
C PRO A 336 -12.79 29.53 23.40
N THR A 337 -13.73 30.41 23.02
CA THR A 337 -14.90 29.99 22.24
C THR A 337 -14.43 29.42 20.89
N ARG A 338 -14.91 28.21 20.54
CA ARG A 338 -14.59 27.57 19.26
C ARG A 338 -15.53 28.03 18.16
N ASN A 339 -14.97 28.32 17.00
CA ASN A 339 -15.76 28.52 15.78
C ASN A 339 -16.36 27.18 15.32
N PHE A 340 -15.60 26.09 15.49
CA PHE A 340 -15.99 24.72 15.15
C PHE A 340 -16.15 23.87 16.42
N PRO A 341 -17.27 23.15 16.62
CA PRO A 341 -17.35 22.04 17.57
C PRO A 341 -16.28 20.98 17.28
N LEU A 342 -16.04 20.09 18.22
CA LEU A 342 -15.09 19.02 17.97
C LEU A 342 -15.64 18.05 16.93
N TYR A 343 -14.85 17.79 15.91
CA TYR A 343 -15.17 16.87 14.83
C TYR A 343 -14.42 15.57 14.98
N CYS A 344 -15.06 14.46 14.59
CA CYS A 344 -14.40 13.16 14.41
C CYS A 344 -15.01 12.38 13.25
N GLU A 345 -14.22 11.51 12.62
CA GLU A 345 -14.67 10.64 11.53
C GLU A 345 -13.94 9.31 11.49
N SER A 346 -14.56 8.33 10.83
CA SER A 346 -13.89 7.17 10.25
C SER A 346 -14.46 6.90 8.86
N LEU A 347 -13.57 6.76 7.89
CA LEU A 347 -13.90 6.36 6.53
C LEU A 347 -13.53 4.89 6.24
N GLU A 348 -13.00 4.15 7.21
CA GLU A 348 -12.57 2.77 7.00
C GLU A 348 -13.72 1.90 6.49
N ALA A 349 -14.89 1.97 7.12
CA ALA A 349 -16.07 1.24 6.68
C ALA A 349 -16.52 1.60 5.25
N ALA A 350 -16.32 2.84 4.83
CA ALA A 350 -16.70 3.31 3.50
C ALA A 350 -15.83 2.68 2.39
N THR A 351 -14.62 2.24 2.71
CA THR A 351 -13.75 1.51 1.77
C THR A 351 -14.33 0.13 1.39
N PHE A 352 -15.24 -0.38 2.18
CA PHE A 352 -15.95 -1.65 1.97
C PHE A 352 -17.39 -1.47 1.47
N GLY A 353 -17.78 -0.25 1.11
CA GLY A 353 -19.11 0.07 0.58
C GLY A 353 -20.17 0.38 1.64
N CYS A 354 -19.78 0.53 2.91
CA CYS A 354 -20.65 1.01 3.97
C CYS A 354 -20.75 2.55 3.96
N SER A 355 -21.66 3.11 4.78
CA SER A 355 -21.70 4.55 5.02
C SER A 355 -20.51 4.98 5.88
N PRO A 356 -19.90 6.18 5.66
CA PRO A 356 -18.89 6.73 6.56
C PRO A 356 -19.49 7.06 7.93
N LEU A 357 -18.65 7.03 8.96
CA LEU A 357 -18.97 7.54 10.30
C LEU A 357 -18.43 8.96 10.44
N GLN A 358 -19.30 9.89 10.83
CA GLN A 358 -18.94 11.28 11.06
C GLN A 358 -19.59 11.78 12.35
N GLY A 359 -18.79 12.32 13.24
CA GLY A 359 -19.24 12.72 14.57
C GLY A 359 -18.98 14.18 14.89
N LEU A 360 -19.82 14.71 15.79
CA LEU A 360 -19.73 16.06 16.34
C LEU A 360 -19.87 16.01 17.85
N ILE A 361 -18.97 16.69 18.58
CA ILE A 361 -19.06 16.82 20.02
C ILE A 361 -19.26 18.31 20.36
N ALA A 362 -20.35 18.59 21.05
CA ALA A 362 -20.70 19.94 21.53
C ALA A 362 -21.15 19.89 23.00
N GLY A 363 -20.33 20.46 23.89
CA GLY A 363 -20.49 20.29 25.33
C GLY A 363 -20.49 18.82 25.71
N PRO A 364 -21.45 18.33 26.51
CA PRO A 364 -21.51 16.91 26.89
C PRO A 364 -22.12 15.98 25.84
N TRP A 365 -22.50 16.49 24.68
CA TRP A 365 -23.25 15.73 23.70
C TRP A 365 -22.37 15.36 22.51
N LYS A 366 -22.40 14.07 22.16
CA LYS A 366 -21.81 13.52 20.93
C LYS A 366 -22.91 12.99 20.04
N TYR A 367 -22.92 13.45 18.79
CA TYR A 367 -23.78 12.97 17.72
C TYR A 367 -22.93 12.25 16.67
N ILE A 368 -23.36 11.05 16.25
CA ILE A 368 -22.71 10.25 15.21
C ILE A 368 -23.69 10.10 14.04
N ARG A 369 -23.29 10.57 12.87
CA ARG A 369 -24.02 10.43 11.62
C ARG A 369 -23.67 9.08 10.99
N THR A 370 -24.67 8.20 10.95
CA THR A 370 -24.67 6.90 10.27
C THR A 370 -26.07 6.70 9.67
N PRO A 371 -26.34 5.64 8.87
CA PRO A 371 -27.70 5.30 8.45
C PRO A 371 -28.68 5.14 9.62
N ARG A 372 -28.22 4.64 10.77
CA ARG A 372 -28.94 4.63 12.04
C ARG A 372 -28.22 5.54 13.06
N PRO A 373 -28.52 6.86 13.05
CA PRO A 373 -27.77 7.85 13.79
C PRO A 373 -27.84 7.64 15.31
N GLU A 374 -26.83 8.18 16.00
CA GLU A 374 -26.66 8.02 17.43
C GLU A 374 -26.42 9.36 18.12
N ILE A 375 -26.86 9.47 19.37
CA ILE A 375 -26.55 10.61 20.24
C ILE A 375 -26.34 10.14 21.67
N TYR A 376 -25.22 10.61 22.27
CA TYR A 376 -24.80 10.23 23.62
C TYR A 376 -24.56 11.45 24.50
N ASN A 377 -24.70 11.26 25.81
CA ASN A 377 -24.27 12.23 26.80
C ASN A 377 -23.00 11.73 27.48
N LEU A 378 -21.85 12.19 27.07
CA LEU A 378 -20.53 11.70 27.49
C LEU A 378 -20.24 11.85 29.00
N ILE A 379 -20.94 12.74 29.73
CA ILE A 379 -20.82 12.87 31.19
C ILE A 379 -21.60 11.77 31.91
N LYS A 380 -22.83 11.45 31.42
CA LYS A 380 -23.70 10.45 32.04
C LYS A 380 -23.41 9.04 31.57
N ASP A 381 -22.92 8.92 30.35
CA ASP A 381 -22.63 7.67 29.66
C ASP A 381 -21.30 7.80 28.89
N PRO A 382 -20.16 7.83 29.59
CA PRO A 382 -18.85 7.96 28.97
C PRO A 382 -18.48 6.75 28.11
N GLY A 383 -19.15 5.60 28.29
CA GLY A 383 -18.95 4.39 27.49
C GLY A 383 -19.83 4.33 26.26
N GLU A 384 -20.72 5.33 26.02
CA GLU A 384 -21.60 5.40 24.85
C GLU A 384 -22.47 4.14 24.66
N LEU A 385 -23.02 3.61 25.77
CA LEU A 385 -23.79 2.36 25.78
C LEU A 385 -25.29 2.59 25.50
N ILE A 386 -25.80 3.81 25.73
CA ILE A 386 -27.22 4.10 25.62
C ILE A 386 -27.47 5.17 24.54
N ASN A 387 -27.87 4.73 23.35
CA ASN A 387 -28.26 5.65 22.28
C ASN A 387 -29.54 6.39 22.65
N LEU A 388 -29.48 7.72 22.79
CA LEU A 388 -30.58 8.59 23.18
C LEU A 388 -31.31 9.21 21.97
N ILE A 389 -31.12 8.72 20.75
CA ILE A 389 -31.59 9.33 19.50
C ILE A 389 -33.12 9.59 19.52
N GLU A 390 -33.89 8.66 20.03
CA GLU A 390 -35.35 8.81 20.12
C GLU A 390 -35.74 9.85 21.17
N ARG A 391 -35.04 9.86 22.33
CA ARG A 391 -35.36 10.77 23.46
C ARG A 391 -34.88 12.20 23.23
N GLU A 392 -33.77 12.37 22.53
CA GLU A 392 -33.09 13.65 22.28
C GLU A 392 -33.14 14.06 20.78
N SER A 393 -34.20 13.66 20.07
CA SER A 393 -34.37 13.86 18.62
C SER A 393 -34.18 15.30 18.16
N LYS A 394 -34.75 16.30 18.93
CA LYS A 394 -34.59 17.72 18.61
C LYS A 394 -33.15 18.21 18.73
N LYS A 395 -32.39 17.65 19.66
CA LYS A 395 -30.96 17.96 19.85
C LYS A 395 -30.15 17.30 18.74
N ALA A 396 -30.41 16.02 18.45
CA ALA A 396 -29.79 15.31 17.35
C ALA A 396 -29.99 16.03 16.00
N TYR A 397 -31.19 16.52 15.72
CA TYR A 397 -31.46 17.30 14.51
C TYR A 397 -30.62 18.59 14.43
N ARG A 398 -30.44 19.32 15.54
CA ARG A 398 -29.60 20.52 15.59
C ARG A 398 -28.13 20.20 15.39
N LEU A 399 -27.62 19.14 16.04
CA LEU A 399 -26.23 18.74 15.91
C LEU A 399 -25.93 18.21 14.49
N ARG A 400 -26.87 17.48 13.88
CA ARG A 400 -26.78 17.07 12.49
C ARG A 400 -26.65 18.27 11.54
N GLY A 401 -27.51 19.28 11.66
CA GLY A 401 -27.43 20.48 10.83
C GLY A 401 -26.12 21.23 10.99
N ARG A 402 -25.59 21.27 12.23
CA ARG A 402 -24.28 21.89 12.50
C ARG A 402 -23.13 21.07 11.90
N LEU A 403 -23.18 19.73 11.99
CA LEU A 403 -22.18 18.85 11.35
C LEU A 403 -22.18 19.02 9.82
N GLU A 404 -23.36 19.05 9.19
CA GLU A 404 -23.47 19.24 7.74
C GLU A 404 -22.95 20.62 7.28
N GLN A 405 -23.18 21.66 8.06
CA GLN A 405 -22.62 22.97 7.80
C GLN A 405 -21.09 22.96 7.91
N MET A 406 -20.57 22.40 9.00
CA MET A 406 -19.15 22.30 9.29
C MET A 406 -18.38 21.52 8.21
N LEU A 407 -18.94 20.41 7.72
CA LEU A 407 -18.35 19.63 6.64
C LEU A 407 -18.24 20.44 5.35
N ARG A 408 -19.29 21.21 4.97
CA ARG A 408 -19.22 22.10 3.81
C ARG A 408 -18.16 23.18 3.96
N GLU A 409 -18.01 23.75 5.15
CA GLU A 409 -17.01 24.79 5.43
C GLU A 409 -15.59 24.22 5.33
N MET A 410 -15.35 23.02 5.89
CA MET A 410 -14.05 22.34 5.84
C MET A 410 -13.68 21.87 4.42
N GLU A 411 -14.63 21.33 3.66
CA GLU A 411 -14.41 20.89 2.27
C GLU A 411 -14.14 22.08 1.33
N ALA A 412 -14.77 23.23 1.57
CA ALA A 412 -14.53 24.46 0.81
C ALA A 412 -13.15 25.06 1.09
N ALA A 413 -12.61 24.88 2.30
CA ALA A 413 -11.30 25.35 2.71
C ALA A 413 -10.16 24.39 2.29
N ALA A 414 -10.48 23.17 1.82
CA ALA A 414 -9.49 22.17 1.49
C ALA A 414 -8.60 22.61 0.32
N PRO A 415 -7.27 22.63 0.45
CA PRO A 415 -6.37 22.82 -0.67
C PRO A 415 -6.50 21.67 -1.67
N HIS A 416 -6.06 21.88 -2.90
CA HIS A 416 -6.12 20.83 -3.94
C HIS A 416 -5.42 19.57 -3.45
N ARG A 417 -6.18 18.49 -3.35
CA ARG A 417 -5.72 17.20 -2.80
C ARG A 417 -4.55 16.66 -3.60
N GLY A 418 -3.36 16.65 -3.02
CA GLY A 418 -2.21 15.94 -3.55
C GLY A 418 -2.42 14.45 -3.33
N ARG A 419 -2.61 13.68 -4.42
CA ARG A 419 -2.59 12.22 -4.33
C ARG A 419 -1.17 11.73 -4.62
N SER A 420 -0.53 11.10 -3.66
CA SER A 420 0.69 10.35 -3.87
C SER A 420 0.39 9.08 -4.66
N ARG A 421 1.29 8.75 -5.58
CA ARG A 421 1.27 7.46 -6.26
C ARG A 421 1.89 6.45 -5.28
N VAL A 422 1.07 5.56 -4.73
CA VAL A 422 1.51 4.52 -3.79
C VAL A 422 1.92 3.30 -4.60
N ASP A 423 3.12 2.79 -4.40
CA ASP A 423 3.60 1.57 -5.05
C ASP A 423 3.13 0.30 -4.30
N ALA A 424 3.29 -0.86 -4.93
CA ALA A 424 2.87 -2.15 -4.39
C ALA A 424 3.58 -2.53 -3.09
N GLU A 425 4.83 -2.15 -2.93
CA GLU A 425 5.60 -2.44 -1.71
C GLU A 425 5.02 -1.66 -0.53
N THR A 426 4.68 -0.40 -0.74
CA THR A 426 4.01 0.46 0.23
C THR A 426 2.66 -0.10 0.64
N LEU A 427 1.83 -0.52 -0.32
CA LEU A 427 0.54 -1.16 -0.03
C LEU A 427 0.69 -2.46 0.75
N LYS A 428 1.67 -3.28 0.41
CA LYS A 428 1.98 -4.51 1.14
C LYS A 428 2.39 -4.24 2.58
N LYS A 429 3.19 -3.20 2.83
CA LYS A 429 3.57 -2.77 4.18
C LYS A 429 2.35 -2.30 4.96
N LEU A 430 1.49 -1.46 4.38
CA LEU A 430 0.24 -1.01 5.02
C LEU A 430 -0.70 -2.19 5.31
N ALA A 431 -0.86 -3.12 4.36
CA ALA A 431 -1.67 -4.32 4.56
C ALA A 431 -1.12 -5.24 5.66
N SER A 432 0.21 -5.31 5.85
CA SER A 432 0.84 -6.10 6.92
C SER A 432 0.57 -5.52 8.33
N LEU A 433 0.27 -4.23 8.41
CA LEU A 433 -0.14 -3.53 9.62
C LEU A 433 -1.67 -3.56 9.85
N GLY A 434 -2.42 -4.29 9.01
CA GLY A 434 -3.87 -4.43 9.14
C GLY A 434 -4.69 -3.43 8.31
N TYR A 435 -4.07 -2.49 7.61
CA TYR A 435 -4.76 -1.52 6.76
C TYR A 435 -5.13 -2.16 5.41
N VAL A 436 -6.22 -2.94 5.40
CA VAL A 436 -6.76 -3.63 4.22
C VAL A 436 -7.83 -2.75 3.59
N GLY A 437 -7.44 -1.65 2.97
CA GLY A 437 -8.40 -0.74 2.37
C GLY A 437 -8.55 -0.92 0.86
N GLY A 438 -9.75 -1.13 0.37
CA GLY A 438 -10.14 -0.68 -0.95
C GLY A 438 -10.08 0.86 -0.96
N GLY A 439 -9.50 1.49 -2.01
CA GLY A 439 -9.34 2.96 -2.02
C GLY A 439 -10.67 3.68 -1.88
N ALA A 440 -10.91 4.30 -0.72
CA ALA A 440 -12.03 5.22 -0.60
C ALA A 440 -11.78 6.42 -1.52
N THR A 441 -12.78 6.71 -2.35
CA THR A 441 -12.76 7.92 -3.15
C THR A 441 -13.33 9.10 -2.35
N PRO A 442 -13.13 10.33 -2.78
CA PRO A 442 -13.82 11.48 -2.18
C PRO A 442 -15.34 11.30 -2.10
N GLU A 443 -15.91 10.58 -3.08
CA GLU A 443 -17.33 10.26 -3.11
C GLU A 443 -17.72 9.23 -2.04
N ALA A 444 -16.81 8.31 -1.66
CA ALA A 444 -17.03 7.38 -0.55
C ALA A 444 -17.05 8.09 0.81
N ALA A 445 -16.45 9.29 0.92
CA ALA A 445 -16.59 10.15 2.09
C ALA A 445 -17.95 10.85 2.18
N ALA A 446 -18.71 10.87 1.08
CA ALA A 446 -20.05 11.42 1.08
C ALA A 446 -21.02 10.50 1.82
N PHE A 447 -21.72 11.05 2.82
CA PHE A 447 -22.72 10.29 3.56
C PHE A 447 -23.89 9.87 2.63
N ASN A 448 -24.19 8.58 2.63
CA ASN A 448 -25.34 8.03 1.92
C ASN A 448 -26.13 7.10 2.87
N PRO A 449 -27.36 7.48 3.26
CA PRO A 449 -28.18 6.69 4.18
C PRO A 449 -28.68 5.37 3.59
N LEU A 450 -28.51 5.14 2.28
CA LEU A 450 -28.91 3.90 1.61
C LEU A 450 -27.80 2.83 1.62
N LEU A 451 -26.59 3.19 2.05
CA LEU A 451 -25.51 2.23 2.25
C LEU A 451 -25.67 1.50 3.58
N GLU A 452 -24.98 0.37 3.70
CA GLU A 452 -24.98 -0.43 4.92
C GLU A 452 -24.42 0.36 6.10
N ASP A 453 -25.03 0.18 7.27
CA ASP A 453 -24.55 0.78 8.51
C ASP A 453 -23.27 0.03 8.95
N PRO A 454 -22.18 0.73 9.24
CA PRO A 454 -20.93 0.11 9.68
C PRO A 454 -21.07 -0.89 10.83
N LYS A 455 -22.05 -0.68 11.70
CA LYS A 455 -22.30 -1.57 12.86
C LYS A 455 -22.73 -2.98 12.46
N GLU A 456 -23.38 -3.13 11.32
CA GLU A 456 -23.77 -4.43 10.77
C GLU A 456 -22.63 -5.13 10.07
N PHE A 457 -21.68 -4.37 9.55
CA PHE A 457 -20.54 -4.88 8.78
C PHE A 457 -19.32 -5.27 9.64
N LEU A 458 -19.24 -4.83 10.90
CA LEU A 458 -18.06 -5.04 11.76
C LEU A 458 -17.61 -6.52 11.83
N VAL A 459 -18.54 -7.45 12.00
CA VAL A 459 -18.23 -8.89 12.07
C VAL A 459 -17.59 -9.37 10.76
N THR A 460 -18.08 -8.88 9.62
CA THR A 460 -17.53 -9.20 8.30
C THR A 460 -16.14 -8.58 8.13
N TYR A 461 -15.96 -7.35 8.59
CA TYR A 461 -14.65 -6.67 8.62
C TYR A 461 -13.62 -7.48 9.43
N GLU A 462 -13.95 -7.92 10.64
CA GLU A 462 -13.04 -8.76 11.45
C GLU A 462 -12.69 -10.09 10.75
N ARG A 463 -13.67 -10.71 10.08
CA ARG A 463 -13.43 -11.92 9.28
C ARG A 463 -12.53 -11.67 8.07
N LEU A 464 -12.66 -10.53 7.40
CA LEU A 464 -11.75 -10.09 6.34
C LEU A 464 -10.32 -9.91 6.86
N GLN A 465 -10.16 -9.23 7.99
CA GLN A 465 -8.86 -9.04 8.64
C GLN A 465 -8.22 -10.39 9.01
N LYS A 466 -9.01 -11.31 9.58
CA LYS A 466 -8.55 -12.68 9.86
C LYS A 466 -8.13 -13.42 8.58
N ALA A 467 -8.92 -13.35 7.52
CA ALA A 467 -8.61 -13.99 6.25
C ALA A 467 -7.33 -13.44 5.62
N ASN A 468 -7.14 -12.11 5.66
CA ASN A 468 -5.91 -11.47 5.22
C ASN A 468 -4.68 -11.92 6.02
N SER A 469 -4.79 -11.94 7.36
CA SER A 469 -3.73 -12.45 8.24
C SER A 469 -3.36 -13.91 7.95
N LEU A 470 -4.36 -14.76 7.71
CA LEU A 470 -4.16 -16.16 7.32
C LEU A 470 -3.43 -16.26 5.96
N PHE A 471 -3.81 -15.44 4.99
CA PHE A 471 -3.16 -15.38 3.68
C PHE A 471 -1.68 -14.94 3.78
N LEU A 472 -1.42 -13.88 4.53
CA LEU A 472 -0.05 -13.38 4.79
C LEU A 472 0.81 -14.40 5.55
N SER A 473 0.19 -15.20 6.45
CA SER A 473 0.84 -16.29 7.19
C SER A 473 0.97 -17.59 6.41
N ASN A 474 0.78 -17.56 5.09
CA ASN A 474 0.87 -18.74 4.19
C ASN A 474 -0.16 -19.86 4.46
N ARG A 475 -1.30 -19.52 5.09
CA ARG A 475 -2.43 -20.44 5.36
C ARG A 475 -3.55 -20.20 4.35
N SER A 476 -3.24 -20.32 3.05
CA SER A 476 -4.13 -19.92 1.95
C SER A 476 -5.47 -20.66 1.96
N GLU A 477 -5.49 -21.96 2.28
CA GLU A 477 -6.75 -22.73 2.30
C GLU A 477 -7.72 -22.25 3.39
N ASN A 478 -7.21 -21.93 4.60
CA ASN A 478 -8.05 -21.38 5.66
C ASN A 478 -8.57 -19.98 5.31
N ALA A 479 -7.71 -19.15 4.69
CA ALA A 479 -8.12 -17.84 4.19
C ALA A 479 -9.22 -17.97 3.14
N LYS A 480 -9.07 -18.91 2.18
CA LYS A 480 -10.06 -19.17 1.13
C LYS A 480 -11.42 -19.56 1.68
N GLN A 481 -11.47 -20.46 2.68
CA GLN A 481 -12.73 -20.87 3.31
C GLN A 481 -13.46 -19.69 3.95
N GLU A 482 -12.76 -18.83 4.71
CA GLU A 482 -13.34 -17.62 5.29
C GLU A 482 -13.85 -16.65 4.21
N LEU A 483 -13.07 -16.44 3.15
CA LEU A 483 -13.44 -15.53 2.06
C LEU A 483 -14.63 -16.03 1.23
N LEU A 484 -14.73 -17.33 0.99
CA LEU A 484 -15.88 -17.92 0.29
C LEU A 484 -17.16 -17.76 1.09
N ALA A 485 -17.09 -17.92 2.42
CA ALA A 485 -18.24 -17.69 3.30
C ALA A 485 -18.63 -16.19 3.34
N ILE A 486 -17.64 -15.28 3.29
CA ILE A 486 -17.90 -13.83 3.18
C ILE A 486 -18.58 -13.51 1.85
N VAL A 487 -18.08 -14.00 0.72
CA VAL A 487 -18.67 -13.79 -0.60
C VAL A 487 -20.09 -14.37 -0.69
N GLY A 488 -20.36 -15.48 0.02
CA GLY A 488 -21.72 -16.05 0.14
C GLY A 488 -22.71 -15.10 0.78
N SER A 489 -22.30 -14.30 1.77
CA SER A 489 -23.14 -13.29 2.45
C SER A 489 -23.09 -11.92 1.76
N TYR A 490 -21.94 -11.58 1.21
CA TYR A 490 -21.65 -10.29 0.56
C TYR A 490 -21.08 -10.50 -0.83
N PRO A 491 -21.90 -10.94 -1.83
CA PRO A 491 -21.42 -11.30 -3.18
C PRO A 491 -20.83 -10.11 -3.97
N ARG A 492 -21.06 -8.88 -3.52
CA ARG A 492 -20.53 -7.66 -4.14
C ARG A 492 -19.31 -7.07 -3.42
N LEU A 493 -18.75 -7.77 -2.45
CA LEU A 493 -17.60 -7.30 -1.70
C LEU A 493 -16.30 -7.47 -2.49
N VAL A 494 -15.88 -6.41 -3.17
CA VAL A 494 -14.70 -6.39 -4.06
C VAL A 494 -13.44 -6.91 -3.37
N THR A 495 -13.19 -6.51 -2.12
CA THR A 495 -12.00 -6.92 -1.34
C THR A 495 -11.94 -8.44 -1.16
N ALA A 496 -13.08 -9.11 -0.91
CA ALA A 496 -13.09 -10.56 -0.76
C ALA A 496 -12.80 -11.28 -2.08
N HIS A 497 -13.35 -10.80 -3.21
CA HIS A 497 -13.03 -11.32 -4.54
C HIS A 497 -11.55 -11.09 -4.89
N ALA A 498 -10.99 -9.95 -4.54
CA ALA A 498 -9.59 -9.64 -4.78
C ALA A 498 -8.64 -10.59 -4.05
N LEU A 499 -8.86 -10.82 -2.75
CA LEU A 499 -8.08 -11.78 -1.96
C LEU A 499 -8.22 -13.21 -2.50
N LEU A 500 -9.42 -13.63 -2.92
CA LEU A 500 -9.63 -14.94 -3.57
C LEU A 500 -8.86 -15.05 -4.89
N ALA A 501 -8.86 -13.99 -5.70
CA ALA A 501 -8.08 -13.96 -6.94
C ALA A 501 -6.58 -14.06 -6.68
N GLN A 502 -6.06 -13.33 -5.68
CA GLN A 502 -4.65 -13.42 -5.26
C GLN A 502 -4.27 -14.83 -4.82
N ILE A 503 -5.11 -15.48 -4.00
CA ILE A 503 -4.90 -16.86 -3.60
C ILE A 503 -4.83 -17.76 -4.83
N ALA A 504 -5.79 -17.63 -5.77
CA ALA A 504 -5.85 -18.43 -6.98
C ALA A 504 -4.62 -18.23 -7.90
N VAL A 505 -4.16 -17.00 -8.08
CA VAL A 505 -2.91 -16.68 -8.83
C VAL A 505 -1.71 -17.35 -8.17
N ARG A 506 -1.56 -17.22 -6.86
CA ARG A 506 -0.46 -17.83 -6.10
C ARG A 506 -0.42 -19.36 -6.23
N GLU A 507 -1.60 -19.98 -6.34
CA GLU A 507 -1.77 -21.41 -6.49
C GLU A 507 -1.81 -21.88 -7.97
N ARG A 508 -1.53 -20.98 -8.91
CA ARG A 508 -1.56 -21.22 -10.36
C ARG A 508 -2.94 -21.67 -10.90
N ARG A 509 -4.01 -21.33 -10.23
CA ARG A 509 -5.40 -21.58 -10.64
C ARG A 509 -5.96 -20.38 -11.41
N LEU A 510 -5.44 -20.17 -12.64
CA LEU A 510 -5.72 -18.95 -13.42
C LEU A 510 -7.20 -18.83 -13.82
N ASP A 511 -7.90 -19.95 -14.08
CA ASP A 511 -9.35 -19.92 -14.38
C ASP A 511 -10.17 -19.35 -13.20
N GLU A 512 -9.87 -19.78 -11.97
CA GLU A 512 -10.54 -19.26 -10.78
C GLU A 512 -10.19 -17.77 -10.57
N ALA A 513 -8.93 -17.39 -10.79
CA ALA A 513 -8.50 -16.00 -10.72
C ALA A 513 -9.25 -15.12 -11.73
N ALA A 514 -9.38 -15.56 -12.98
CA ALA A 514 -10.13 -14.86 -14.02
C ALA A 514 -11.60 -14.67 -13.64
N VAL A 515 -12.25 -15.70 -13.10
CA VAL A 515 -13.66 -15.62 -12.62
C VAL A 515 -13.80 -14.55 -11.53
N ARG A 516 -12.84 -14.50 -10.58
CA ARG A 516 -12.88 -13.50 -9.50
C ARG A 516 -12.63 -12.08 -10.01
N CYS A 517 -11.69 -11.90 -10.91
CA CYS A 517 -11.43 -10.60 -11.55
C CYS A 517 -12.61 -10.13 -12.41
N ALA A 518 -13.24 -11.04 -13.16
CA ALA A 518 -14.44 -10.71 -13.92
C ALA A 518 -15.61 -10.28 -13.02
N ALA A 519 -15.78 -10.92 -11.85
CA ALA A 519 -16.77 -10.49 -10.86
C ALA A 519 -16.48 -9.06 -10.35
N ILE A 520 -15.20 -8.72 -10.10
CA ILE A 520 -14.80 -7.37 -9.69
C ILE A 520 -15.15 -6.36 -10.79
N VAL A 521 -14.81 -6.65 -12.05
CA VAL A 521 -15.15 -5.79 -13.19
C VAL A 521 -16.66 -5.55 -13.25
N SER A 522 -17.48 -6.61 -13.13
CA SER A 522 -18.93 -6.48 -13.13
C SER A 522 -19.45 -5.61 -11.99
N ILE A 523 -18.97 -5.83 -10.75
CA ILE A 523 -19.38 -5.07 -9.56
C ILE A 523 -19.06 -3.58 -9.73
N LEU A 524 -17.87 -3.25 -10.22
CA LEU A 524 -17.42 -1.87 -10.41
C LEU A 524 -18.13 -1.19 -11.59
N ALA A 525 -18.41 -1.92 -12.68
CA ALA A 525 -19.14 -1.39 -13.84
C ALA A 525 -20.60 -1.04 -13.52
N GLU A 526 -21.25 -1.78 -12.62
CA GLU A 526 -22.62 -1.50 -12.18
C GLU A 526 -22.70 -0.34 -11.17
N SER A 527 -21.59 0.06 -10.56
CA SER A 527 -21.59 1.21 -9.68
C SER A 527 -21.81 2.49 -10.48
N LYS A 528 -22.79 3.32 -10.10
CA LYS A 528 -23.18 4.54 -10.82
C LYS A 528 -22.10 5.63 -10.86
N ASN A 529 -20.97 5.42 -10.20
CA ASN A 529 -19.77 6.28 -10.21
C ASN A 529 -18.53 5.43 -10.49
N PRO A 530 -18.14 5.23 -11.78
CA PRO A 530 -16.84 4.70 -12.08
C PRO A 530 -15.81 5.77 -11.73
N THR A 531 -15.22 5.66 -10.56
CA THR A 531 -14.30 6.66 -10.01
C THR A 531 -13.03 6.75 -10.84
N LYS A 532 -12.67 7.95 -11.23
CA LYS A 532 -11.35 8.32 -11.73
C LYS A 532 -10.33 8.16 -10.59
N SER A 533 -9.82 6.97 -10.39
CA SER A 533 -8.70 6.73 -9.48
C SER A 533 -7.39 6.65 -10.27
N LEU A 534 -6.38 7.33 -9.76
CA LEU A 534 -5.00 7.28 -10.24
C LEU A 534 -4.27 6.25 -9.40
N LEU A 535 -3.93 5.05 -9.91
CA LEU A 535 -3.04 4.13 -9.18
C LEU A 535 -2.32 3.07 -10.01
N PRO A 536 -1.31 2.41 -9.40
CA PRO A 536 -0.20 1.77 -10.09
C PRO A 536 -0.47 0.31 -10.53
N ASP A 537 0.21 -0.14 -11.26
CA ASP A 537 0.94 -0.99 -12.18
C ASP A 537 0.70 -2.52 -12.09
N ALA A 538 0.46 -3.13 -13.27
CA ALA A 538 0.24 -4.57 -13.48
C ALA A 538 1.43 -5.50 -13.11
N LYS A 539 2.55 -4.94 -12.67
CA LYS A 539 3.69 -5.68 -12.13
C LYS A 539 3.39 -6.39 -10.81
N GLU A 540 2.28 -6.02 -10.18
CA GLU A 540 1.83 -6.48 -8.87
C GLU A 540 1.17 -7.85 -8.87
N LEU A 541 0.66 -8.33 -10.00
CA LEU A 541 0.15 -9.69 -10.13
C LEU A 541 1.22 -10.75 -9.84
N ALA A 542 2.45 -10.49 -10.26
CA ALA A 542 3.60 -11.36 -9.96
C ALA A 542 4.05 -11.28 -8.48
N THR A 543 3.70 -10.21 -7.76
CA THR A 543 4.05 -9.99 -6.34
C THR A 543 2.91 -10.29 -5.37
N GLY A 544 1.72 -10.65 -5.86
CA GLY A 544 0.60 -11.14 -5.05
C GLY A 544 -0.33 -10.08 -4.46
N THR A 545 -0.34 -8.85 -5.01
CA THR A 545 -1.31 -7.82 -4.63
C THR A 545 -2.16 -7.41 -5.84
N LEU A 546 -3.48 -7.63 -5.77
CA LEU A 546 -4.43 -7.14 -6.77
C LEU A 546 -4.97 -5.78 -6.32
N ASP A 547 -4.65 -4.73 -7.07
CA ASP A 547 -5.34 -3.44 -6.91
C ASP A 547 -6.72 -3.52 -7.57
N THR A 548 -7.77 -3.26 -6.80
CA THR A 548 -9.16 -3.37 -7.25
C THR A 548 -9.94 -2.08 -7.07
N ARG A 549 -9.23 -0.96 -6.85
CA ARG A 549 -9.83 0.31 -6.45
C ARG A 549 -10.57 1.04 -7.56
N ASP A 550 -10.29 0.74 -8.82
CA ASP A 550 -11.01 1.33 -9.95
C ASP A 550 -11.24 0.34 -11.09
N LEU A 551 -12.23 0.66 -11.91
CA LEU A 551 -12.62 -0.17 -13.03
C LEU A 551 -11.50 -0.33 -14.08
N SER A 552 -10.66 0.69 -14.29
CA SER A 552 -9.51 0.61 -15.21
C SER A 552 -8.50 -0.44 -14.75
N THR A 553 -8.18 -0.43 -13.46
CA THR A 553 -7.25 -1.38 -12.85
C THR A 553 -7.84 -2.80 -12.83
N ALA A 554 -9.15 -2.93 -12.54
CA ALA A 554 -9.83 -4.22 -12.58
C ALA A 554 -9.79 -4.86 -13.99
N HIS A 555 -10.04 -4.05 -15.04
CA HIS A 555 -9.89 -4.52 -16.42
C HIS A 555 -8.44 -4.92 -16.73
N CYS A 556 -7.46 -4.13 -16.29
CA CYS A 556 -6.05 -4.46 -16.51
C CYS A 556 -5.65 -5.78 -15.83
N ASN A 557 -6.07 -6.00 -14.58
CA ASN A 557 -5.80 -7.24 -13.85
C ASN A 557 -6.41 -8.46 -14.52
N LEU A 558 -7.68 -8.36 -14.96
CA LEU A 558 -8.32 -9.43 -15.70
C LEU A 558 -7.58 -9.73 -17.02
N ALA A 559 -7.19 -8.69 -17.74
CA ALA A 559 -6.46 -8.81 -18.99
C ALA A 559 -5.10 -9.52 -18.82
N VAL A 560 -4.36 -9.23 -17.76
CA VAL A 560 -3.08 -9.90 -17.44
C VAL A 560 -3.31 -11.40 -17.21
N ILE A 561 -4.32 -11.77 -16.42
CA ILE A 561 -4.65 -13.17 -16.18
C ILE A 561 -5.05 -13.89 -17.48
N LEU A 562 -5.89 -13.26 -18.30
CA LEU A 562 -6.30 -13.80 -19.60
C LEU A 562 -5.10 -13.97 -20.54
N HIS A 563 -4.16 -13.03 -20.52
CA HIS A 563 -2.91 -13.13 -21.26
C HIS A 563 -2.05 -14.31 -20.80
N GLU A 564 -1.89 -14.50 -19.48
CA GLU A 564 -1.18 -15.68 -18.93
C GLU A 564 -1.87 -17.00 -19.27
N MET A 565 -3.20 -16.99 -19.47
CA MET A 565 -3.96 -18.13 -19.96
C MET A 565 -3.86 -18.33 -21.48
N GLY A 566 -3.14 -17.45 -22.20
CA GLY A 566 -3.04 -17.48 -23.67
C GLY A 566 -4.27 -16.92 -24.41
N LYS A 567 -5.26 -16.38 -23.71
CA LYS A 567 -6.48 -15.79 -24.27
C LYS A 567 -6.22 -14.33 -24.70
N ASN A 568 -5.24 -14.16 -25.58
CA ASN A 568 -4.75 -12.83 -25.97
C ASN A 568 -5.82 -11.91 -26.58
N GLY A 569 -6.80 -12.47 -27.30
CA GLY A 569 -7.91 -11.69 -27.88
C GLY A 569 -8.73 -10.99 -26.79
N GLU A 570 -9.23 -11.76 -25.81
CA GLU A 570 -9.99 -11.24 -24.67
C GLU A 570 -9.12 -10.28 -23.82
N ALA A 571 -7.84 -10.60 -23.64
CA ALA A 571 -6.91 -9.73 -22.91
C ALA A 571 -6.77 -8.36 -23.57
N ILE A 572 -6.60 -8.30 -24.91
CA ILE A 572 -6.50 -7.03 -25.66
C ILE A 572 -7.77 -6.19 -25.51
N GLU A 573 -8.96 -6.79 -25.51
CA GLU A 573 -10.23 -6.07 -25.30
C GLU A 573 -10.25 -5.42 -23.92
N HIS A 574 -9.87 -6.14 -22.87
CA HIS A 574 -9.84 -5.62 -21.52
C HIS A 574 -8.73 -4.59 -21.29
N PHE A 575 -7.54 -4.72 -21.91
CA PHE A 575 -6.52 -3.67 -21.88
C PHE A 575 -7.01 -2.39 -22.57
N ASN A 576 -7.68 -2.51 -23.71
CA ASN A 576 -8.24 -1.35 -24.40
C ASN A 576 -9.31 -0.65 -23.54
N GLU A 577 -10.17 -1.41 -22.86
CA GLU A 577 -11.15 -0.85 -21.95
C GLU A 577 -10.48 -0.14 -20.75
N ALA A 578 -9.44 -0.72 -20.20
CA ALA A 578 -8.63 -0.09 -19.15
C ALA A 578 -8.05 1.25 -19.63
N LEU A 579 -7.53 1.31 -20.86
CA LEU A 579 -6.95 2.51 -21.47
C LEU A 579 -8.00 3.51 -21.91
N ARG A 580 -9.22 3.09 -22.29
CA ARG A 580 -10.35 3.98 -22.55
C ARG A 580 -10.74 4.75 -21.30
N ILE A 581 -10.73 4.08 -20.15
CA ILE A 581 -11.03 4.68 -18.83
C ILE A 581 -9.87 5.57 -18.37
N ARG A 582 -8.62 5.08 -18.52
CA ARG A 582 -7.39 5.78 -18.10
C ARG A 582 -6.33 5.80 -19.21
N PRO A 583 -6.37 6.81 -20.11
CA PRO A 583 -5.46 6.89 -21.26
C PRO A 583 -3.96 6.96 -20.91
N GLY A 584 -3.63 7.45 -19.72
CA GLY A 584 -2.24 7.56 -19.22
C GLY A 584 -1.73 6.32 -18.44
N TYR A 585 -2.38 5.16 -18.57
CA TYR A 585 -1.99 3.96 -17.81
C TYR A 585 -0.83 3.23 -18.49
N ALA A 586 0.41 3.58 -18.11
CA ALA A 586 1.63 3.11 -18.76
C ALA A 586 1.79 1.57 -18.72
N ASP A 587 1.47 0.92 -17.61
CA ASP A 587 1.61 -0.55 -17.51
C ASP A 587 0.55 -1.30 -18.29
N ALA A 588 -0.68 -0.80 -18.35
CA ALA A 588 -1.68 -1.37 -19.23
C ALA A 588 -1.24 -1.29 -20.70
N ARG A 589 -0.57 -0.19 -21.11
CA ARG A 589 0.03 -0.07 -22.44
C ARG A 589 1.16 -1.07 -22.68
N TYR A 590 2.05 -1.23 -21.69
CA TYR A 590 3.12 -2.22 -21.76
C TYR A 590 2.57 -3.63 -21.93
N ASN A 591 1.58 -4.02 -21.13
CA ASN A 591 0.98 -5.36 -21.20
C ASN A 591 0.15 -5.54 -22.47
N LEU A 592 -0.57 -4.51 -22.94
CA LEU A 592 -1.25 -4.51 -24.23
C LEU A 592 -0.25 -4.75 -25.36
N ALA A 593 0.88 -4.04 -25.35
CA ALA A 593 1.91 -4.21 -26.36
C ALA A 593 2.46 -5.63 -26.38
N THR A 594 2.63 -6.25 -25.20
CA THR A 594 3.08 -7.66 -25.10
C THR A 594 2.05 -8.63 -25.68
N ALA A 595 0.76 -8.43 -25.41
CA ALA A 595 -0.31 -9.23 -26.00
C ALA A 595 -0.45 -9.02 -27.52
N LEU A 596 -0.29 -7.78 -27.99
CA LEU A 596 -0.27 -7.46 -29.44
C LEU A 596 0.92 -8.10 -30.14
N LEU A 597 2.10 -8.11 -29.50
CA LEU A 597 3.31 -8.75 -30.02
C LEU A 597 3.08 -10.25 -30.24
N GLN A 598 2.50 -10.93 -29.25
CA GLN A 598 2.19 -12.37 -29.34
C GLN A 598 1.10 -12.69 -30.38
N THR A 599 0.26 -11.75 -30.73
CA THR A 599 -0.77 -11.90 -31.78
C THR A 599 -0.32 -11.37 -33.14
N GLY A 600 0.94 -11.00 -33.30
CA GLY A 600 1.55 -10.54 -34.54
C GLY A 600 1.13 -9.14 -34.99
N LYS A 601 0.47 -8.36 -34.17
CA LYS A 601 0.10 -6.96 -34.44
C LYS A 601 1.28 -6.03 -34.11
N LEU A 602 2.37 -6.19 -34.89
CA LEU A 602 3.67 -5.58 -34.62
C LEU A 602 3.66 -4.04 -34.62
N PRO A 603 3.05 -3.36 -35.61
CA PRO A 603 3.01 -1.91 -35.61
C PRO A 603 2.31 -1.32 -34.37
N GLU A 604 1.19 -1.93 -33.98
CA GLU A 604 0.42 -1.52 -32.81
C GLU A 604 1.21 -1.80 -31.51
N ALA A 605 1.91 -2.94 -31.43
CA ALA A 605 2.76 -3.28 -30.28
C ALA A 605 3.87 -2.23 -30.12
N VAL A 606 4.57 -1.87 -31.20
CA VAL A 606 5.61 -0.82 -31.20
C VAL A 606 5.04 0.49 -30.65
N ALA A 607 3.90 0.95 -31.19
CA ALA A 607 3.27 2.20 -30.76
C ALA A 607 2.91 2.20 -29.27
N GLN A 608 2.39 1.08 -28.74
CA GLN A 608 2.04 0.98 -27.31
C GLN A 608 3.28 0.93 -26.40
N TYR A 609 4.37 0.25 -26.80
CA TYR A 609 5.63 0.26 -26.05
C TYR A 609 6.25 1.67 -26.00
N GLU A 610 6.28 2.38 -27.11
CA GLU A 610 6.79 3.76 -27.20
C GLU A 610 6.02 4.71 -26.30
N GLU A 611 4.69 4.62 -26.33
CA GLU A 611 3.83 5.45 -25.52
C GLU A 611 3.93 5.11 -24.03
N ALA A 612 4.08 3.82 -23.67
CA ALA A 612 4.35 3.39 -22.30
C ALA A 612 5.64 4.02 -21.75
N LEU A 613 6.73 3.98 -22.53
CA LEU A 613 8.02 4.60 -22.16
C LEU A 613 7.95 6.13 -22.08
N ARG A 614 7.16 6.77 -22.96
CA ARG A 614 6.92 8.22 -22.92
C ARG A 614 6.20 8.64 -21.64
N LEU A 615 5.19 7.87 -21.23
CA LEU A 615 4.40 8.13 -20.02
C LEU A 615 5.19 7.82 -18.75
N GLN A 616 6.01 6.76 -18.77
CA GLN A 616 6.75 6.29 -17.61
C GLN A 616 8.16 5.77 -18.00
N PRO A 617 9.16 6.67 -18.12
CA PRO A 617 10.52 6.28 -18.53
C PRO A 617 11.20 5.25 -17.61
N SER A 618 10.76 5.16 -16.34
CA SER A 618 11.30 4.19 -15.37
C SER A 618 11.01 2.74 -15.74
N LEU A 619 9.99 2.46 -16.58
CA LEU A 619 9.70 1.11 -17.09
C LEU A 619 10.91 0.49 -17.80
N ALA A 620 11.74 1.30 -18.44
CA ALA A 620 12.98 0.83 -19.09
C ALA A 620 13.95 0.10 -18.13
N LYS A 621 13.87 0.41 -16.81
CA LYS A 621 14.73 -0.21 -15.78
C LYS A 621 14.09 -1.41 -15.10
N THR A 622 12.77 -1.51 -15.13
CA THR A 622 12.00 -2.46 -14.33
C THR A 622 11.35 -3.57 -15.16
N THR A 623 11.29 -3.42 -16.49
CA THR A 623 10.66 -4.36 -17.43
C THR A 623 11.58 -4.64 -18.62
N PRO A 624 11.39 -5.75 -19.37
CA PRO A 624 12.12 -6.03 -20.60
C PRO A 624 11.59 -5.21 -21.81
N ILE A 625 10.93 -4.07 -21.59
CA ILE A 625 10.28 -3.26 -22.64
C ILE A 625 11.23 -2.87 -23.76
N GLN A 626 12.51 -2.54 -23.44
CA GLN A 626 13.49 -2.13 -24.47
C GLN A 626 13.85 -3.28 -25.42
N SER A 627 14.04 -4.51 -24.90
CA SER A 627 14.32 -5.66 -25.74
C SER A 627 13.09 -6.05 -26.57
N ALA A 628 11.89 -6.05 -25.97
CA ALA A 628 10.64 -6.35 -26.65
C ALA A 628 10.33 -5.32 -27.76
N LEU A 629 10.55 -4.04 -27.51
CA LEU A 629 10.40 -2.98 -28.51
C LEU A 629 11.41 -3.15 -29.66
N THR A 630 12.67 -3.49 -29.34
CA THR A 630 13.71 -3.72 -30.36
C THR A 630 13.34 -4.92 -31.23
N GLU A 631 12.89 -6.00 -30.64
CA GLU A 631 12.44 -7.22 -31.36
C GLU A 631 11.23 -6.93 -32.25
N ALA A 632 10.22 -6.24 -31.72
CA ALA A 632 9.03 -5.86 -32.47
C ALA A 632 9.34 -4.97 -33.69
N ARG A 633 10.23 -3.98 -33.51
CA ARG A 633 10.70 -3.11 -34.61
C ARG A 633 11.46 -3.90 -35.68
N ALA A 634 12.41 -4.73 -35.26
CA ALA A 634 13.21 -5.54 -36.19
C ALA A 634 12.33 -6.50 -36.99
N ALA A 635 11.35 -7.11 -36.36
CA ALA A 635 10.39 -7.98 -37.02
C ALA A 635 9.51 -7.22 -38.03
N ASN A 636 8.97 -6.07 -37.63
CA ASN A 636 8.17 -5.24 -38.53
C ASN A 636 8.96 -4.74 -39.75
N GLU A 637 10.19 -4.29 -39.53
CA GLU A 637 11.09 -3.87 -40.62
C GLU A 637 11.46 -5.04 -41.56
N ALA A 638 11.65 -6.24 -40.99
CA ALA A 638 11.93 -7.43 -41.78
C ALA A 638 10.73 -7.82 -42.64
N ILE A 639 9.50 -7.77 -42.12
CA ILE A 639 8.27 -8.02 -42.90
C ILE A 639 8.19 -7.05 -44.05
N VAL A 640 8.26 -5.74 -43.78
CA VAL A 640 8.17 -4.70 -44.82
C VAL A 640 9.26 -4.88 -45.89
N ARG A 641 10.47 -5.20 -45.50
CA ARG A 641 11.58 -5.44 -46.45
C ARG A 641 11.29 -6.65 -47.34
N TYR A 642 10.89 -7.80 -46.80
CA TYR A 642 10.61 -8.99 -47.59
C TYR A 642 9.39 -8.80 -48.47
N GLU A 643 8.36 -8.08 -48.04
CA GLU A 643 7.20 -7.72 -48.87
C GLU A 643 7.62 -6.86 -50.08
N GLN A 644 8.52 -5.86 -49.89
CA GLN A 644 9.09 -5.09 -50.95
C GLN A 644 9.95 -5.89 -51.91
N GLU A 645 10.79 -6.80 -51.39
CA GLU A 645 11.58 -7.72 -52.18
C GLU A 645 10.69 -8.61 -53.07
N LEU A 646 9.57 -9.12 -52.55
CA LEU A 646 8.59 -9.90 -53.27
C LEU A 646 7.77 -9.11 -54.28
N GLN A 647 7.58 -7.78 -54.06
CA GLN A 647 7.01 -6.91 -55.14
C GLN A 647 7.90 -6.79 -56.33
N VAL A 648 9.21 -6.79 -56.13
CA VAL A 648 10.22 -6.69 -57.21
C VAL A 648 10.47 -8.05 -57.85
N LYS A 649 10.53 -9.09 -56.99
CA LYS A 649 10.83 -10.46 -57.43
C LYS A 649 9.86 -11.48 -56.79
N PRO A 650 8.68 -11.67 -57.39
CA PRO A 650 7.63 -12.51 -56.82
C PRO A 650 8.03 -13.99 -56.64
N ASP A 651 8.99 -14.51 -57.40
CA ASP A 651 9.47 -15.87 -57.35
C ASP A 651 10.78 -16.00 -56.56
N ASP A 652 10.96 -15.22 -55.48
CA ASP A 652 12.12 -15.36 -54.60
C ASP A 652 11.81 -16.34 -53.45
N LEU A 653 12.35 -17.53 -53.59
CA LEU A 653 12.18 -18.60 -52.57
C LEU A 653 12.67 -18.18 -51.21
N GLY A 654 13.83 -17.49 -51.14
CA GLY A 654 14.43 -17.04 -49.87
C GLY A 654 13.56 -16.01 -49.16
N ALA A 655 13.05 -15.02 -49.90
CA ALA A 655 12.19 -13.99 -49.40
C ALA A 655 10.86 -14.56 -48.86
N HIS A 656 10.21 -15.46 -49.61
CA HIS A 656 9.01 -16.19 -49.15
C HIS A 656 9.26 -17.00 -47.89
N ASN A 657 10.33 -17.82 -47.84
CA ASN A 657 10.65 -18.60 -46.66
C ASN A 657 10.96 -17.75 -45.42
N ASN A 658 11.75 -16.67 -45.58
CA ASN A 658 12.14 -15.80 -44.50
C ASN A 658 10.96 -14.96 -43.99
N LEU A 659 10.10 -14.45 -44.88
CA LEU A 659 8.86 -13.79 -44.49
C LEU A 659 7.95 -14.74 -43.70
N GLY A 660 7.78 -15.98 -44.19
CA GLY A 660 7.06 -17.01 -43.48
C GLY A 660 7.62 -17.30 -42.09
N ASN A 661 8.97 -17.32 -41.92
CA ASN A 661 9.59 -17.53 -40.62
C ASN A 661 9.28 -16.39 -39.62
N VAL A 662 9.37 -15.14 -40.06
CA VAL A 662 9.04 -13.99 -39.23
C VAL A 662 7.55 -13.99 -38.85
N LEU A 663 6.65 -14.22 -39.80
CA LEU A 663 5.21 -14.28 -39.54
C LEU A 663 4.86 -15.38 -38.54
N ARG A 664 5.43 -16.57 -38.69
CA ARG A 664 5.22 -17.72 -37.81
C ARG A 664 5.70 -17.43 -36.38
N GLN A 665 6.87 -16.80 -36.24
CA GLN A 665 7.45 -16.44 -34.93
C GLN A 665 6.50 -15.54 -34.13
N PHE A 666 5.77 -14.65 -34.78
CA PHE A 666 4.84 -13.70 -34.13
C PHE A 666 3.36 -14.10 -34.26
N GLY A 667 3.06 -15.42 -34.33
CA GLY A 667 1.69 -15.93 -34.22
C GLY A 667 0.84 -15.83 -35.50
N ARG A 668 1.39 -15.35 -36.64
CA ARG A 668 0.71 -15.25 -37.93
C ARG A 668 0.91 -16.52 -38.77
N ALA A 669 0.74 -17.69 -38.13
CA ALA A 669 1.05 -18.99 -38.76
C ALA A 669 0.25 -19.28 -40.04
N ALA A 670 -1.00 -18.82 -40.12
CA ALA A 670 -1.82 -18.99 -41.33
C ALA A 670 -1.25 -18.22 -42.53
N GLU A 671 -0.75 -17.03 -42.35
CA GLU A 671 -0.11 -16.23 -43.40
C GLU A 671 1.27 -16.81 -43.76
N ALA A 672 2.03 -17.24 -42.74
CA ALA A 672 3.29 -17.94 -42.96
C ALA A 672 3.14 -19.16 -43.85
N ILE A 673 2.11 -19.99 -43.64
CA ILE A 673 1.81 -21.15 -44.49
C ILE A 673 1.65 -20.74 -45.95
N GLY A 674 0.89 -19.64 -46.23
CA GLY A 674 0.74 -19.15 -47.59
C GLY A 674 2.07 -18.77 -48.26
N HIS A 675 2.98 -18.17 -47.56
CA HIS A 675 4.32 -17.83 -48.06
C HIS A 675 5.18 -19.09 -48.22
N TYR A 676 5.16 -20.04 -47.34
CA TYR A 676 5.88 -21.31 -47.51
C TYR A 676 5.33 -22.14 -48.69
N GLU A 677 4.02 -22.14 -48.93
CA GLU A 677 3.42 -22.77 -50.12
C GLU A 677 3.91 -22.12 -51.40
N GLN A 678 4.09 -20.81 -51.44
CA GLN A 678 4.71 -20.13 -52.59
C GLN A 678 6.18 -20.56 -52.76
N ALA A 679 6.93 -20.67 -51.69
CA ALA A 679 8.31 -21.14 -51.71
C ALA A 679 8.38 -22.60 -52.23
N LEU A 680 7.47 -23.49 -51.89
CA LEU A 680 7.38 -24.87 -52.45
C LEU A 680 6.96 -24.91 -53.90
N ARG A 681 6.19 -23.93 -54.39
CA ARG A 681 5.90 -23.85 -55.84
C ARG A 681 7.15 -23.55 -56.65
N ILE A 682 8.11 -22.81 -56.07
CA ILE A 682 9.38 -22.46 -56.73
C ILE A 682 10.34 -23.66 -56.63
N ASN A 683 10.43 -24.29 -55.49
CA ASN A 683 11.26 -25.50 -55.30
C ASN A 683 10.51 -26.53 -54.42
N PRO A 684 9.82 -27.52 -55.06
CA PRO A 684 9.01 -28.54 -54.39
C PRO A 684 9.79 -29.51 -53.49
N ASP A 685 11.10 -29.63 -53.66
CA ASP A 685 11.93 -30.60 -52.94
C ASP A 685 12.74 -29.96 -51.81
N ASN A 686 12.37 -28.71 -51.40
CA ASN A 686 13.09 -27.99 -50.38
C ASN A 686 12.72 -28.46 -48.97
N ALA A 687 13.62 -29.23 -48.33
CA ALA A 687 13.39 -29.84 -47.02
C ALA A 687 13.16 -28.77 -45.89
N ASP A 688 13.87 -27.63 -45.90
CA ASP A 688 13.70 -26.57 -44.91
C ASP A 688 12.30 -25.95 -44.97
N VAL A 689 11.77 -25.75 -46.20
CA VAL A 689 10.44 -25.15 -46.37
C VAL A 689 9.36 -26.16 -45.96
N HIS A 690 9.51 -27.46 -46.30
CA HIS A 690 8.60 -28.52 -45.79
C HIS A 690 8.59 -28.59 -44.27
N TYR A 691 9.75 -28.48 -43.60
CA TYR A 691 9.83 -28.44 -42.17
C TYR A 691 9.13 -27.18 -41.60
N ASN A 692 9.36 -26.01 -42.18
CA ASN A 692 8.75 -24.76 -41.72
C ASN A 692 7.23 -24.77 -41.85
N ILE A 693 6.71 -25.32 -42.96
CA ILE A 693 5.26 -25.49 -43.15
C ILE A 693 4.67 -26.47 -42.14
N ALA A 694 5.37 -27.60 -41.90
CA ALA A 694 4.95 -28.59 -40.92
C ALA A 694 4.87 -27.99 -39.52
N ALA A 695 5.86 -27.21 -39.13
CA ALA A 695 5.89 -26.49 -37.85
C ALA A 695 4.73 -25.48 -37.73
N ALA A 696 4.41 -24.72 -38.77
CA ALA A 696 3.31 -23.78 -38.80
C ALA A 696 1.93 -24.49 -38.74
N LEU A 697 1.78 -25.60 -39.45
CA LEU A 697 0.59 -26.45 -39.42
C LEU A 697 0.39 -27.08 -38.04
N ALA A 698 1.46 -27.51 -37.38
CA ALA A 698 1.40 -28.04 -36.03
C ALA A 698 0.94 -26.96 -35.04
N GLN A 699 1.42 -25.73 -35.16
CA GLN A 699 0.96 -24.59 -34.35
C GLN A 699 -0.54 -24.28 -34.54
N THR A 700 -1.09 -24.52 -35.73
CA THR A 700 -2.52 -24.33 -36.02
C THR A 700 -3.38 -25.55 -35.74
N GLY A 701 -2.82 -26.62 -35.19
CA GLY A 701 -3.53 -27.87 -34.85
C GLY A 701 -3.78 -28.79 -36.05
N LYS A 702 -3.28 -28.48 -37.25
CA LYS A 702 -3.44 -29.33 -38.47
C LYS A 702 -2.37 -30.43 -38.53
N LEU A 703 -2.38 -31.30 -37.53
CA LEU A 703 -1.30 -32.26 -37.30
C LEU A 703 -1.17 -33.31 -38.38
N THR A 704 -2.28 -33.74 -39.02
CA THR A 704 -2.22 -34.70 -40.14
C THR A 704 -1.45 -34.14 -41.31
N GLU A 705 -1.70 -32.88 -41.67
CA GLU A 705 -0.98 -32.19 -42.73
C GLU A 705 0.51 -31.96 -42.32
N ALA A 706 0.74 -31.56 -41.04
CA ALA A 706 2.08 -31.37 -40.51
C ALA A 706 2.93 -32.65 -40.62
N ILE A 707 2.39 -33.81 -40.27
CA ILE A 707 3.04 -35.12 -40.40
C ILE A 707 3.45 -35.38 -41.84
N GLY A 708 2.60 -35.09 -42.83
CA GLY A 708 2.93 -35.23 -44.25
C GLY A 708 4.16 -34.38 -44.63
N HIS A 709 4.16 -33.14 -44.27
CA HIS A 709 5.28 -32.24 -44.56
C HIS A 709 6.57 -32.58 -43.80
N TYR A 710 6.49 -33.03 -42.55
CA TYR A 710 7.68 -33.55 -41.84
C TYR A 710 8.24 -34.81 -42.54
N THR A 711 7.39 -35.69 -43.03
CA THR A 711 7.80 -36.87 -43.79
C THR A 711 8.46 -36.46 -45.12
N ASP A 712 7.93 -35.48 -45.82
CA ASP A 712 8.55 -34.96 -47.05
C ASP A 712 9.92 -34.27 -46.74
N ALA A 713 10.02 -33.51 -45.66
CA ALA A 713 11.30 -32.93 -45.24
C ALA A 713 12.38 -33.99 -45.00
N ILE A 714 12.03 -35.11 -44.35
CA ILE A 714 12.92 -36.26 -44.12
C ILE A 714 13.23 -36.99 -45.44
N ARG A 715 12.26 -37.10 -46.32
CA ARG A 715 12.45 -37.76 -47.63
C ARG A 715 13.47 -37.01 -48.49
N PHE A 716 13.41 -35.65 -48.47
CA PHE A 716 14.35 -34.81 -49.24
C PHE A 716 15.67 -34.58 -48.54
N SER A 717 15.70 -34.64 -47.20
CA SER A 717 16.91 -34.57 -46.37
C SER A 717 16.83 -35.60 -45.26
N PRO A 718 17.32 -36.82 -45.45
CA PRO A 718 17.20 -37.91 -44.46
C PRO A 718 17.78 -37.62 -43.08
N ASP A 719 18.80 -36.75 -43.01
CA ASP A 719 19.48 -36.38 -41.76
C ASP A 719 18.98 -35.06 -41.16
N PHE A 720 17.76 -34.62 -41.56
CA PHE A 720 17.20 -33.35 -41.07
C PHE A 720 16.72 -33.49 -39.62
N LEU A 721 17.62 -33.27 -38.67
CA LEU A 721 17.42 -33.48 -37.24
C LEU A 721 16.10 -32.88 -36.68
N PRO A 722 15.74 -31.59 -36.96
CA PRO A 722 14.51 -31.03 -36.43
C PRO A 722 13.24 -31.75 -36.89
N ALA A 723 13.19 -32.22 -38.16
CA ALA A 723 12.03 -32.92 -38.70
C ALA A 723 11.93 -34.33 -38.11
N LEU A 724 13.07 -35.05 -38.01
CA LEU A 724 13.14 -36.38 -37.37
C LEU A 724 12.60 -36.32 -35.94
N ASN A 725 13.05 -35.37 -35.15
CA ASN A 725 12.65 -35.20 -33.74
C ASN A 725 11.17 -34.84 -33.60
N ASN A 726 10.70 -33.86 -34.38
CA ASN A 726 9.32 -33.38 -34.23
C ASN A 726 8.30 -34.41 -34.71
N LEU A 727 8.60 -35.10 -35.79
CA LEU A 727 7.76 -36.20 -36.28
C LEU A 727 7.72 -37.35 -35.25
N ALA A 728 8.90 -37.75 -34.74
CA ALA A 728 8.98 -38.78 -33.70
C ALA A 728 8.20 -38.45 -32.45
N TRP A 729 8.29 -37.18 -32.01
CA TRP A 729 7.55 -36.70 -30.82
C TRP A 729 6.04 -36.78 -31.02
N ILE A 730 5.50 -36.30 -32.15
CA ILE A 730 4.07 -36.37 -32.47
C ILE A 730 3.63 -37.82 -32.51
N ARG A 731 4.39 -38.70 -33.21
CA ARG A 731 4.11 -40.13 -33.36
C ARG A 731 4.19 -40.92 -32.04
N ALA A 732 4.93 -40.44 -31.04
CA ALA A 732 5.09 -41.06 -29.73
C ALA A 732 4.04 -40.58 -28.71
N THR A 733 3.71 -39.30 -28.68
CA THR A 733 3.09 -38.69 -27.49
C THR A 733 1.67 -38.18 -27.70
N HIS A 734 1.22 -38.03 -28.97
CA HIS A 734 -0.06 -37.37 -29.24
C HIS A 734 -1.27 -38.08 -28.58
N ALA A 735 -2.24 -37.30 -28.08
CA ALA A 735 -3.43 -37.84 -27.42
C ALA A 735 -4.30 -38.69 -28.37
N ASP A 736 -4.47 -38.25 -29.64
CA ASP A 736 -5.21 -39.03 -30.64
C ASP A 736 -4.40 -40.27 -31.09
N PRO A 737 -4.92 -41.51 -30.86
CA PRO A 737 -4.24 -42.73 -31.23
C PRO A 737 -4.01 -42.87 -32.73
N LYS A 738 -4.82 -42.22 -33.59
CA LYS A 738 -4.65 -42.26 -35.04
C LYS A 738 -3.37 -41.58 -35.54
N LEU A 739 -2.83 -40.64 -34.77
CA LEU A 739 -1.60 -39.92 -35.10
C LEU A 739 -0.36 -40.63 -34.54
N ARG A 740 -0.53 -41.61 -33.67
CA ARG A 740 0.58 -42.33 -33.04
C ARG A 740 1.05 -43.51 -33.84
N ASN A 741 2.35 -43.75 -33.81
CA ASN A 741 3.02 -44.91 -34.36
C ASN A 741 4.38 -45.10 -33.67
N GLY A 742 4.42 -45.97 -32.63
CA GLY A 742 5.61 -46.17 -31.80
C GLY A 742 6.81 -46.67 -32.60
N ALA A 743 6.61 -47.61 -33.51
CA ALA A 743 7.70 -48.16 -34.31
C ALA A 743 8.34 -47.12 -35.26
N GLU A 744 7.52 -46.28 -35.92
CA GLU A 744 7.98 -45.17 -36.76
C GLU A 744 8.70 -44.12 -35.90
N ALA A 745 8.14 -43.76 -34.73
CA ALA A 745 8.74 -42.85 -33.80
C ALA A 745 10.13 -43.30 -33.32
N VAL A 746 10.27 -44.57 -32.96
CA VAL A 746 11.56 -45.16 -32.57
C VAL A 746 12.58 -45.05 -33.70
N GLY A 747 12.18 -45.35 -34.95
CA GLY A 747 13.05 -45.25 -36.10
C GLY A 747 13.65 -43.85 -36.28
N HIS A 748 12.80 -42.82 -36.28
CA HIS A 748 13.20 -41.42 -36.45
C HIS A 748 14.00 -40.88 -35.25
N ALA A 749 13.54 -41.13 -34.01
CA ALA A 749 14.21 -40.66 -32.81
C ALA A 749 15.59 -41.31 -32.60
N LYS A 750 15.71 -42.62 -32.92
CA LYS A 750 16.96 -43.31 -32.85
C LYS A 750 17.96 -42.73 -33.86
N HIS A 751 17.53 -42.49 -35.09
CA HIS A 751 18.39 -41.86 -36.12
C HIS A 751 18.84 -40.47 -35.69
N ALA A 752 17.97 -39.63 -35.12
CA ALA A 752 18.37 -38.33 -34.59
C ALA A 752 19.38 -38.43 -33.42
N CYS A 753 19.24 -39.44 -32.55
CA CYS A 753 20.23 -39.70 -31.50
C CYS A 753 21.59 -40.16 -32.04
N GLU A 754 21.58 -41.04 -33.07
CA GLU A 754 22.80 -41.50 -33.73
C GLU A 754 23.58 -40.35 -34.39
N LEU A 755 22.87 -39.47 -35.11
CA LEU A 755 23.48 -38.29 -35.75
C LEU A 755 24.06 -37.31 -34.73
N THR A 756 23.68 -37.33 -33.47
CA THR A 756 24.16 -36.45 -32.39
C THR A 756 25.04 -37.17 -31.39
N ASP A 757 25.54 -38.38 -31.70
CA ASP A 757 26.31 -39.20 -30.77
C ASP A 757 25.66 -39.34 -29.39
N ARG A 758 24.31 -39.30 -29.30
CA ARG A 758 23.53 -39.30 -28.05
C ARG A 758 23.86 -38.16 -27.08
N LYS A 759 24.42 -37.03 -27.56
CA LYS A 759 24.84 -35.90 -26.73
C LYS A 759 23.74 -34.79 -26.54
N ASN A 760 22.52 -35.09 -27.05
CA ASN A 760 21.41 -34.17 -26.93
C ASN A 760 20.31 -34.77 -26.07
N PHE A 761 20.06 -34.21 -24.89
CA PHE A 761 19.07 -34.73 -23.97
C PHE A 761 17.63 -34.63 -24.51
N GLY A 762 17.31 -33.65 -25.37
CA GLY A 762 15.99 -33.49 -25.96
C GLY A 762 15.67 -34.64 -26.95
N TYR A 763 16.64 -35.08 -27.77
CA TYR A 763 16.49 -36.21 -28.68
C TYR A 763 16.42 -37.54 -27.93
N LEU A 764 17.18 -37.68 -26.82
CA LEU A 764 17.08 -38.82 -25.94
C LEU A 764 15.70 -38.90 -25.25
N ASP A 765 15.12 -37.77 -24.83
CA ASP A 765 13.79 -37.69 -24.25
C ASP A 765 12.72 -38.13 -25.26
N THR A 766 12.82 -37.65 -26.53
CA THR A 766 11.95 -38.10 -27.63
C THR A 766 12.10 -39.58 -27.89
N LEU A 767 13.30 -40.14 -27.87
CA LEU A 767 13.55 -41.57 -28.05
C LEU A 767 12.96 -42.39 -26.88
N ALA A 768 13.07 -41.89 -25.66
CA ALA A 768 12.45 -42.53 -24.50
C ALA A 768 10.93 -42.56 -24.61
N ALA A 769 10.31 -41.44 -25.05
CA ALA A 769 8.86 -41.42 -25.32
C ALA A 769 8.44 -42.37 -26.45
N ALA A 770 9.26 -42.45 -27.50
CA ALA A 770 9.02 -43.38 -28.62
C ALA A 770 9.09 -44.85 -28.19
N TYR A 771 10.09 -45.24 -27.40
CA TYR A 771 10.16 -46.58 -26.82
C TYR A 771 8.97 -46.89 -25.93
N ALA A 772 8.51 -45.92 -25.11
CA ALA A 772 7.35 -46.13 -24.26
C ALA A 772 6.05 -46.34 -25.08
N GLU A 773 5.86 -45.61 -26.17
CA GLU A 773 4.72 -45.81 -27.08
C GLU A 773 4.80 -47.17 -27.80
N ASP A 774 6.01 -47.62 -28.13
CA ASP A 774 6.29 -48.94 -28.73
C ASP A 774 6.29 -50.07 -27.69
N GLN A 775 5.79 -49.82 -26.46
CA GLN A 775 5.68 -50.78 -25.34
C GLN A 775 7.05 -51.32 -24.84
N ARG A 776 8.15 -50.68 -25.16
CA ARG A 776 9.51 -51.03 -24.80
C ARG A 776 9.98 -50.25 -23.56
N PHE A 777 9.26 -50.46 -22.45
CA PHE A 777 9.48 -49.72 -21.24
C PHE A 777 10.89 -49.82 -20.62
N PRO A 778 11.58 -50.99 -20.64
CA PRO A 778 12.95 -51.06 -20.16
C PRO A 778 13.89 -50.11 -20.87
N GLU A 779 13.80 -50.02 -22.22
CA GLU A 779 14.61 -49.11 -23.04
C GLU A 779 14.16 -47.66 -22.83
N ALA A 780 12.85 -47.41 -22.67
CA ALA A 780 12.33 -46.07 -22.35
C ALA A 780 12.91 -45.53 -21.04
N VAL A 781 12.92 -46.38 -20.00
CA VAL A 781 13.50 -46.00 -18.68
C VAL A 781 14.98 -45.72 -18.78
N ALA A 782 15.77 -46.62 -19.39
CA ALA A 782 17.21 -46.45 -19.53
C ALA A 782 17.56 -45.18 -20.32
N THR A 783 16.85 -44.90 -21.41
CA THR A 783 17.08 -43.69 -22.23
C THR A 783 16.66 -42.41 -21.53
N ALA A 784 15.55 -42.43 -20.79
CA ALA A 784 15.14 -41.26 -20.00
C ALA A 784 16.11 -40.97 -18.85
N GLU A 785 16.68 -41.97 -18.19
CA GLU A 785 17.73 -41.82 -17.16
C GLU A 785 18.98 -41.18 -17.76
N GLU A 786 19.39 -41.60 -18.94
CA GLU A 786 20.49 -41.00 -19.69
C GLU A 786 20.21 -39.53 -20.03
N ALA A 787 18.99 -39.23 -20.51
CA ALA A 787 18.57 -37.86 -20.82
C ALA A 787 18.61 -36.95 -19.57
N VAL A 788 18.07 -37.43 -18.43
CA VAL A 788 18.11 -36.72 -17.15
C VAL A 788 19.54 -36.47 -16.70
N ALA A 789 20.42 -37.47 -16.80
CA ALA A 789 21.84 -37.32 -16.42
C ALA A 789 22.54 -36.27 -17.28
N LEU A 790 22.28 -36.30 -18.58
CA LEU A 790 22.86 -35.35 -19.54
C LEU A 790 22.38 -33.92 -19.29
N ALA A 791 21.06 -33.72 -19.06
CA ALA A 791 20.51 -32.40 -18.76
C ALA A 791 21.09 -31.81 -17.44
N LYS A 792 21.22 -32.65 -16.41
CA LYS A 792 21.84 -32.26 -15.13
C LYS A 792 23.32 -31.86 -15.29
N SER A 793 24.07 -32.65 -16.06
CA SER A 793 25.49 -32.32 -16.33
C SER A 793 25.65 -30.98 -17.06
N GLY A 794 24.69 -30.62 -17.93
CA GLY A 794 24.60 -29.33 -18.61
C GLY A 794 23.98 -28.20 -17.76
N LYS A 795 23.73 -28.42 -16.47
CA LYS A 795 23.05 -27.45 -15.54
C LYS A 795 21.64 -27.03 -16.01
N GLN A 796 20.96 -27.90 -16.75
CA GLN A 796 19.59 -27.70 -17.26
C GLN A 796 18.59 -28.37 -16.31
N GLN A 797 18.32 -27.74 -15.14
CA GLN A 797 17.50 -28.35 -14.10
C GLN A 797 16.04 -28.53 -14.52
N ALA A 798 15.43 -27.51 -15.14
CA ALA A 798 14.03 -27.58 -15.55
C ALA A 798 13.76 -28.70 -16.57
N PRO A 799 14.52 -28.86 -17.66
CA PRO A 799 14.41 -30.03 -18.54
C PRO A 799 14.64 -31.37 -17.81
N ALA A 800 15.59 -31.44 -16.88
CA ALA A 800 15.84 -32.67 -16.12
C ALA A 800 14.63 -33.06 -15.25
N ASP A 801 13.93 -32.10 -14.67
CA ASP A 801 12.74 -32.35 -13.84
C ASP A 801 11.53 -32.77 -14.69
N GLU A 802 11.33 -32.15 -15.87
CA GLU A 802 10.29 -32.55 -16.83
C GLU A 802 10.50 -33.97 -17.34
N ILE A 803 11.71 -34.33 -17.75
CA ILE A 803 12.04 -35.70 -18.19
C ILE A 803 11.87 -36.67 -17.01
N GLY A 804 12.26 -36.25 -15.79
CA GLY A 804 12.05 -37.00 -14.55
C GLY A 804 10.59 -37.38 -14.31
N THR A 805 9.68 -36.43 -14.58
CA THR A 805 8.23 -36.69 -14.48
C THR A 805 7.78 -37.77 -15.47
N ARG A 806 8.23 -37.71 -16.73
CA ARG A 806 7.95 -38.75 -17.75
C ARG A 806 8.56 -40.09 -17.39
N LEU A 807 9.75 -40.10 -16.82
CA LEU A 807 10.43 -41.31 -16.34
C LEU A 807 9.60 -42.08 -15.29
N ILE A 808 8.87 -41.37 -14.41
CA ILE A 808 7.97 -42.00 -13.44
C ILE A 808 6.87 -42.83 -14.16
N LEU A 809 6.29 -42.25 -15.22
CA LEU A 809 5.28 -42.94 -16.03
C LEU A 809 5.87 -44.19 -16.71
N TYR A 810 7.05 -44.09 -17.32
CA TYR A 810 7.71 -45.20 -17.99
C TYR A 810 8.04 -46.34 -17.03
N ARG A 811 8.48 -46.06 -15.80
CA ARG A 811 8.68 -47.06 -14.75
C ARG A 811 7.39 -47.73 -14.29
N ALA A 812 6.25 -47.04 -14.42
CA ALA A 812 4.92 -47.59 -14.16
C ALA A 812 4.32 -48.34 -15.36
N GLY A 813 5.08 -48.53 -16.46
CA GLY A 813 4.60 -49.14 -17.68
C GLY A 813 3.55 -48.34 -18.45
N GLN A 814 3.61 -47.03 -18.31
CA GLN A 814 2.68 -46.09 -18.95
C GLN A 814 3.40 -45.14 -19.92
N PRO A 815 2.97 -45.01 -21.16
CA PRO A 815 3.50 -44.04 -22.09
C PRO A 815 2.99 -42.63 -21.75
N TYR A 816 3.86 -41.62 -21.93
CA TYR A 816 3.47 -40.23 -21.80
C TYR A 816 2.49 -39.82 -22.89
N ARG A 817 1.52 -38.99 -22.52
CA ARG A 817 0.59 -38.34 -23.46
C ARG A 817 0.73 -36.83 -23.35
N ASP A 818 1.05 -36.23 -24.48
CA ASP A 818 1.06 -34.80 -24.59
C ASP A 818 -0.37 -34.27 -24.47
N SER A 819 -0.62 -33.40 -23.52
CA SER A 819 -1.91 -32.71 -23.44
C SER A 819 -2.07 -31.86 -24.70
N PRO A 820 -3.28 -31.81 -25.30
CA PRO A 820 -3.48 -30.92 -26.44
C PRO A 820 -3.02 -29.52 -26.02
N PRO A 821 -2.26 -28.77 -26.86
CA PRO A 821 -1.86 -27.43 -26.53
C PRO A 821 -3.10 -26.63 -26.15
N VAL A 822 -3.13 -26.07 -24.96
CA VAL A 822 -4.07 -25.01 -24.63
C VAL A 822 -3.80 -23.93 -25.67
N ALA A 823 -4.79 -23.65 -26.53
CA ALA A 823 -4.64 -22.75 -27.66
C ALA A 823 -4.07 -21.42 -27.14
N GLY A 824 -2.78 -21.16 -27.38
CA GLY A 824 -2.15 -19.89 -27.08
C GLY A 824 -0.95 -19.89 -26.12
N GLY A 825 -0.14 -20.95 -26.02
CA GLY A 825 0.98 -20.83 -25.13
C GLY A 825 2.14 -21.80 -25.34
N ARG A 826 3.14 -21.41 -26.10
CA ARG A 826 4.62 -21.57 -25.87
C ARG A 826 5.35 -20.59 -26.76
#